data_9f7b9f6c2c825c075151166e9ae1c2cb
#
_entry.id   9f7b9f6c2c825c075151166e9ae1c2cb
#
_cell.length_a   1.000
_cell.length_b   1.000
_cell.length_c   1.000
_cell.angle_alpha   90.00
_cell.angle_beta   90.00
_cell.angle_gamma   90.00
#
_symmetry.space_group_name_H-M   'P 1'
#
loop_
_entity.id
_entity.type
_entity.pdbx_description
1 polymer ?
#
loop_
_entity_poly.entity_id
_entity_poly.type
_entity_poly.pdbx_seq_one_letter_code
_entity_poly.pdbx_strand_id
1 'polypeptide(L)'
;MSSTSLAIVGAGPSCTYVLDRLAATARAATGPLSLDIHIFDRSGKFGAGQVHSPDQPVTSFLNRIVGQVSFAADESVVDAGPLLPAEDRPTLLEWCRARYEATGDEIFDVAAEDWPKRYVHGLALRDQFERFVAILRALPGVRVHLRGAEVADLEELDGGRLAVYGRDGEHLVDADNVLMLTGHSSNDPMRYPRQAAWARFAERTTATFVPSAYPLEHAFEQGQAGPGSTVGCVGMGLTGIDVILLLTEGRGGVFEERGDGTLAYRPSGREPDSVVLFSRSGLFTFARPYNAKEQNPQELEHRGVFLTEEAVDRVRTAAGTPVLIDGRERRQLDFRAHVFPVVVLEMAYLYYATLFGPEFAAELNAAAHEEYEAFLADGGRGAACEESVRRLLVPVERLVDDAERTLDAVLAGTLSFAVAKDRAWNVETALTRYLQVVFGPEQAEKLAAHLDDAAGFAAAVAKAESPWRHGKTVAGNRFAWERSIRPIDRESFATPEEYRERFLDFLDVDHRWAAQNNLMNPAKAAADGVWRDLRDTLAHAVDFGGLHAASHRDFLNVFMRHHNRLCNGAALEVMEKIRALVEHGLVDISAGPDAEVAMDEERGSFVVRGALTGAQIPVDILVDSRVHPFDAENDVLPIYPNLLRRGLVRKWRNPGIDEPDFEPGGLDLTADFHPVRADGLVDRRLTLLGPPSEGVMFFQLGALRPNQNHHVMQDILCWIREFWAQADTGKASDRTESAQAGALVGAGR
;
A
#
# COMPACT_ATOMS: atom_id res chain seq x y z
N MET A 1 -36.50 12.67 24.69
CA MET A 1 -35.26 11.95 24.49
C MET A 1 -34.18 12.98 24.24
N SER A 2 -33.04 12.94 24.92
CA SER A 2 -31.90 13.80 24.61
C SER A 2 -31.36 13.42 23.21
N SER A 3 -31.00 14.41 22.39
CA SER A 3 -30.39 14.17 21.08
C SER A 3 -28.97 13.68 21.27
N THR A 4 -28.59 12.57 20.61
CA THR A 4 -27.19 12.14 20.57
C THR A 4 -26.43 13.02 19.58
N SER A 5 -25.35 13.66 20.05
CA SER A 5 -24.49 14.54 19.24
C SER A 5 -23.23 13.79 18.82
N LEU A 6 -22.99 13.69 17.52
CA LEU A 6 -21.80 13.08 16.90
C LEU A 6 -21.00 14.15 16.17
N ALA A 7 -19.72 14.31 16.53
CA ALA A 7 -18.77 15.11 15.77
C ALA A 7 -17.86 14.20 14.93
N ILE A 8 -17.80 14.40 13.62
CA ILE A 8 -16.89 13.73 12.70
C ILE A 8 -15.83 14.72 12.25
N VAL A 9 -14.57 14.44 12.53
CA VAL A 9 -13.43 15.31 12.23
C VAL A 9 -12.65 14.74 11.05
N GLY A 10 -12.75 15.41 9.91
CA GLY A 10 -12.23 14.99 8.62
C GLY A 10 -13.31 14.40 7.72
N ALA A 11 -13.48 15.02 6.54
CA ALA A 11 -14.52 14.65 5.58
C ALA A 11 -13.89 14.09 4.26
N GLY A 12 -12.89 13.23 4.39
CA GLY A 12 -12.28 12.50 3.27
C GLY A 12 -13.04 11.21 2.93
N PRO A 13 -12.40 10.30 2.15
CA PRO A 13 -13.02 9.04 1.71
C PRO A 13 -13.61 8.21 2.84
N SER A 14 -12.89 8.08 3.97
CA SER A 14 -13.37 7.31 5.13
C SER A 14 -14.67 7.88 5.70
N CYS A 15 -14.87 9.21 5.64
CA CYS A 15 -16.12 9.81 6.05
C CYS A 15 -17.27 9.41 5.12
N THR A 16 -17.03 9.34 3.80
CA THR A 16 -18.03 8.85 2.84
C THR A 16 -18.46 7.42 3.17
N TYR A 17 -17.52 6.52 3.48
CA TYR A 17 -17.81 5.13 3.87
C TYR A 17 -18.56 5.04 5.22
N VAL A 18 -18.20 5.88 6.19
CA VAL A 18 -18.92 6.02 7.48
C VAL A 18 -20.36 6.46 7.26
N LEU A 19 -20.59 7.44 6.38
CA LEU A 19 -21.94 7.95 6.09
C LEU A 19 -22.82 6.91 5.40
N ASP A 20 -22.27 6.03 4.56
CA ASP A 20 -23.00 4.87 4.04
C ASP A 20 -23.56 4.02 5.20
N ARG A 21 -22.70 3.64 6.15
CA ARG A 21 -23.12 2.80 7.28
C ARG A 21 -24.11 3.52 8.20
N LEU A 22 -23.89 4.80 8.50
CA LEU A 22 -24.85 5.61 9.26
C LEU A 22 -26.21 5.70 8.56
N ALA A 23 -26.23 5.97 7.25
CA ALA A 23 -27.45 6.08 6.48
C ALA A 23 -28.22 4.75 6.42
N ALA A 24 -27.52 3.62 6.18
CA ALA A 24 -28.12 2.30 6.11
C ALA A 24 -28.72 1.87 7.46
N THR A 25 -27.97 2.03 8.54
CA THR A 25 -28.39 1.62 9.90
C THR A 25 -29.48 2.54 10.46
N ALA A 26 -29.36 3.87 10.27
CA ALA A 26 -30.38 4.82 10.70
C ALA A 26 -31.72 4.63 9.96
N ARG A 27 -31.67 4.33 8.65
CA ARG A 27 -32.88 4.03 7.85
C ARG A 27 -33.59 2.76 8.32
N ALA A 28 -32.84 1.78 8.80
CA ALA A 28 -33.40 0.50 9.28
C ALA A 28 -33.82 0.56 10.76
N ALA A 29 -33.55 1.64 11.48
CA ALA A 29 -33.95 1.79 12.88
C ALA A 29 -35.45 1.74 13.06
N THR A 30 -35.94 0.94 14.00
CA THR A 30 -37.37 0.75 14.28
C THR A 30 -37.94 1.75 15.28
N GLY A 31 -37.07 2.50 15.97
CA GLY A 31 -37.45 3.51 16.98
C GLY A 31 -37.27 4.95 16.46
N PRO A 32 -37.82 5.94 17.21
CA PRO A 32 -37.61 7.34 16.87
C PRO A 32 -36.14 7.75 17.07
N LEU A 33 -35.50 8.26 16.03
CA LEU A 33 -34.16 8.79 16.08
C LEU A 33 -34.13 10.20 16.63
N SER A 34 -33.06 10.54 17.37
CA SER A 34 -32.71 11.93 17.74
C SER A 34 -31.19 12.05 17.64
N LEU A 35 -30.71 12.40 16.42
CA LEU A 35 -29.28 12.39 16.08
C LEU A 35 -28.88 13.73 15.47
N ASP A 36 -27.81 14.32 15.99
CA ASP A 36 -27.23 15.59 15.55
C ASP A 36 -25.79 15.35 15.11
N ILE A 37 -25.53 15.34 13.79
CA ILE A 37 -24.24 15.00 13.18
C ILE A 37 -23.56 16.28 12.72
N HIS A 38 -22.36 16.54 13.24
CA HIS A 38 -21.51 17.66 12.84
C HIS A 38 -20.28 17.13 12.13
N ILE A 39 -20.13 17.44 10.84
CA ILE A 39 -19.02 17.01 10.01
C ILE A 39 -18.11 18.21 9.75
N PHE A 40 -16.84 18.09 10.15
CA PHE A 40 -15.83 19.13 10.05
C PHE A 40 -14.80 18.80 8.99
N ASP A 41 -14.50 19.76 8.12
CA ASP A 41 -13.35 19.69 7.21
C ASP A 41 -12.69 21.08 7.10
N ARG A 42 -11.37 21.12 7.27
CA ARG A 42 -10.61 22.38 7.27
C ARG A 42 -10.63 23.11 5.92
N SER A 43 -10.80 22.38 4.81
CA SER A 43 -10.86 22.95 3.46
C SER A 43 -12.25 23.45 3.09
N GLY A 44 -13.29 23.04 3.82
CA GLY A 44 -14.69 23.25 3.46
C GLY A 44 -15.15 22.41 2.24
N LYS A 45 -14.32 21.46 1.76
CA LYS A 45 -14.63 20.52 0.67
C LYS A 45 -14.84 19.13 1.27
N PHE A 46 -15.98 18.53 0.98
CA PHE A 46 -16.43 17.31 1.64
C PHE A 46 -16.41 16.11 0.71
N GLY A 47 -16.15 14.91 1.25
CA GLY A 47 -16.27 13.61 0.61
C GLY A 47 -14.95 13.03 0.08
N ALA A 48 -14.07 13.84 -0.50
CA ALA A 48 -12.89 13.36 -1.22
C ALA A 48 -11.55 13.51 -0.47
N GLY A 49 -11.45 14.47 0.45
CA GLY A 49 -10.18 14.82 1.10
C GLY A 49 -9.16 15.44 0.13
N GLN A 50 -7.92 15.62 0.59
CA GLN A 50 -6.88 16.30 -0.20
C GLN A 50 -6.26 15.40 -1.28
N VAL A 51 -5.93 14.15 -0.95
CA VAL A 51 -5.24 13.23 -1.88
C VAL A 51 -6.14 12.79 -3.04
N HIS A 52 -7.45 12.78 -2.84
CA HIS A 52 -8.46 12.46 -3.85
C HIS A 52 -9.30 13.67 -4.27
N SER A 53 -8.81 14.90 -4.02
CA SER A 53 -9.55 16.12 -4.38
C SER A 53 -9.95 16.12 -5.85
N PRO A 54 -11.19 16.52 -6.20
CA PRO A 54 -11.58 16.76 -7.59
C PRO A 54 -10.75 17.85 -8.30
N ASP A 55 -10.09 18.70 -7.52
CA ASP A 55 -9.27 19.82 -8.02
C ASP A 55 -7.81 19.41 -8.28
N GLN A 56 -7.48 18.13 -8.12
CA GLN A 56 -6.14 17.63 -8.41
C GLN A 56 -5.75 17.78 -9.88
N PRO A 57 -4.42 17.79 -10.16
CA PRO A 57 -3.93 17.71 -11.52
C PRO A 57 -4.50 16.49 -12.26
N VAL A 58 -4.93 16.72 -13.49
CA VAL A 58 -5.49 15.66 -14.36
C VAL A 58 -4.48 14.57 -14.71
N THR A 59 -3.22 14.76 -14.35
CA THR A 59 -2.12 13.82 -14.60
C THR A 59 -1.99 12.74 -13.54
N SER A 60 -2.58 12.92 -12.36
CA SER A 60 -2.50 11.94 -11.27
C SER A 60 -3.44 10.77 -11.48
N PHE A 61 -2.94 9.54 -11.26
CA PHE A 61 -3.70 8.32 -11.36
C PHE A 61 -3.99 7.71 -9.99
N LEU A 62 -5.09 7.00 -9.89
CA LEU A 62 -5.32 6.08 -8.78
C LEU A 62 -4.42 4.84 -8.99
N ASN A 63 -3.85 4.29 -7.93
CA ASN A 63 -3.07 3.06 -8.01
C ASN A 63 -3.94 1.78 -7.89
N ARG A 64 -5.16 1.86 -8.42
CA ARG A 64 -6.16 0.80 -8.39
C ARG A 64 -7.05 0.91 -9.63
N ILE A 65 -7.41 -0.21 -10.25
CA ILE A 65 -8.29 -0.21 -11.43
C ILE A 65 -9.73 0.16 -11.05
N VAL A 66 -10.49 0.63 -12.02
CA VAL A 66 -11.87 1.12 -11.85
C VAL A 66 -12.76 0.07 -11.18
N GLY A 67 -12.68 -1.19 -11.61
CA GLY A 67 -13.46 -2.30 -11.07
C GLY A 67 -13.17 -2.65 -9.60
N GLN A 68 -12.08 -2.12 -9.03
CA GLN A 68 -11.68 -2.37 -7.65
C GLN A 68 -12.06 -1.26 -6.66
N VAL A 69 -12.94 -0.34 -7.02
CA VAL A 69 -13.28 0.80 -6.17
C VAL A 69 -14.78 0.85 -5.90
N SER A 70 -15.11 0.94 -4.62
CA SER A 70 -16.47 1.10 -4.10
C SER A 70 -16.55 2.25 -3.09
N PHE A 71 -17.75 2.65 -2.72
CA PHE A 71 -18.02 3.74 -1.77
C PHE A 71 -18.89 3.31 -0.59
N ALA A 72 -19.40 2.09 -0.63
CA ALA A 72 -20.36 1.56 0.33
C ALA A 72 -20.13 0.07 0.57
N ALA A 73 -20.71 -0.46 1.65
CA ALA A 73 -20.75 -1.90 1.89
C ALA A 73 -21.68 -2.57 0.89
N ASP A 74 -21.32 -3.79 0.49
CA ASP A 74 -22.13 -4.68 -0.34
C ASP A 74 -22.39 -6.03 0.37
N GLU A 75 -23.01 -6.96 -0.34
CA GLU A 75 -23.41 -8.28 0.17
C GLU A 75 -22.24 -9.19 0.56
N SER A 76 -21.03 -8.86 0.16
CA SER A 76 -19.81 -9.62 0.50
C SER A 76 -19.23 -9.25 1.86
N VAL A 77 -19.66 -8.12 2.42
CA VAL A 77 -19.15 -7.62 3.70
C VAL A 77 -19.77 -8.40 4.85
N VAL A 78 -18.94 -9.11 5.60
CA VAL A 78 -19.39 -9.92 6.75
C VAL A 78 -19.97 -9.01 7.84
N ASP A 79 -21.14 -9.38 8.37
CA ASP A 79 -21.84 -8.65 9.42
C ASP A 79 -22.14 -7.17 9.09
N ALA A 80 -22.27 -6.83 7.81
CA ALA A 80 -22.59 -5.48 7.38
C ALA A 80 -23.89 -4.92 7.99
N GLY A 81 -24.81 -5.79 8.40
CA GLY A 81 -26.13 -5.39 8.84
C GLY A 81 -26.98 -4.89 7.65
N PRO A 82 -27.86 -3.89 7.86
CA PRO A 82 -28.68 -3.38 6.76
C PRO A 82 -27.83 -2.68 5.70
N LEU A 83 -28.15 -2.90 4.42
CA LEU A 83 -27.54 -2.24 3.28
C LEU A 83 -28.49 -1.18 2.72
N LEU A 84 -27.96 -0.13 2.13
CA LEU A 84 -28.72 0.79 1.28
C LEU A 84 -29.19 0.06 0.00
N PRO A 85 -30.23 0.53 -0.71
CA PRO A 85 -30.57 0.03 -2.04
C PRO A 85 -29.37 0.11 -3.00
N ALA A 86 -29.28 -0.82 -3.95
CA ALA A 86 -28.15 -0.91 -4.88
C ALA A 86 -27.93 0.41 -5.68
N GLU A 87 -29.02 1.07 -6.06
CA GLU A 87 -29.00 2.35 -6.76
C GLU A 87 -28.37 3.51 -5.94
N ASP A 88 -28.32 3.37 -4.61
CA ASP A 88 -27.72 4.37 -3.70
C ASP A 88 -26.25 4.07 -3.39
N ARG A 89 -25.73 2.90 -3.82
CA ARG A 89 -24.36 2.45 -3.53
C ARG A 89 -23.62 1.93 -4.77
N PRO A 90 -23.55 2.73 -5.88
CA PRO A 90 -22.83 2.32 -7.07
C PRO A 90 -21.34 2.15 -6.80
N THR A 91 -20.70 1.21 -7.50
CA THR A 91 -19.26 1.14 -7.64
C THR A 91 -18.71 2.31 -8.49
N LEU A 92 -17.40 2.51 -8.52
CA LEU A 92 -16.80 3.53 -9.39
C LEU A 92 -17.11 3.27 -10.87
N LEU A 93 -17.11 2.00 -11.30
CA LEU A 93 -17.43 1.62 -12.67
C LEU A 93 -18.88 1.99 -13.04
N GLU A 94 -19.83 1.66 -12.17
CA GLU A 94 -21.25 1.98 -12.38
C GLU A 94 -21.49 3.50 -12.37
N TRP A 95 -20.81 4.22 -11.47
CA TRP A 95 -20.88 5.67 -11.42
C TRP A 95 -20.32 6.31 -12.71
N CYS A 96 -19.15 5.84 -13.20
CA CYS A 96 -18.56 6.32 -14.45
C CYS A 96 -19.50 6.08 -15.64
N ARG A 97 -20.07 4.87 -15.76
CA ARG A 97 -21.02 4.54 -16.84
C ARG A 97 -22.23 5.46 -16.82
N ALA A 98 -22.84 5.67 -15.67
CA ALA A 98 -23.97 6.59 -15.54
C ALA A 98 -23.61 8.03 -15.90
N ARG A 99 -22.38 8.47 -15.57
CA ARG A 99 -21.87 9.79 -15.94
C ARG A 99 -21.62 9.91 -17.44
N TYR A 100 -21.03 8.89 -18.05
CA TYR A 100 -20.82 8.86 -19.51
C TYR A 100 -22.14 8.92 -20.26
N GLU A 101 -23.12 8.11 -19.86
CA GLU A 101 -24.48 8.14 -20.44
C GLU A 101 -25.15 9.52 -20.33
N ALA A 102 -24.92 10.23 -19.20
CA ALA A 102 -25.52 11.53 -18.95
C ALA A 102 -24.82 12.70 -19.66
N THR A 103 -23.48 12.61 -19.86
CA THR A 103 -22.67 13.76 -20.31
C THR A 103 -22.01 13.56 -21.66
N GLY A 104 -21.77 12.32 -22.09
CA GLY A 104 -20.96 11.98 -23.27
C GLY A 104 -19.45 12.34 -23.12
N ASP A 105 -18.98 12.62 -21.89
CA ASP A 105 -17.59 12.97 -21.67
C ASP A 105 -16.74 11.70 -21.60
N GLU A 106 -15.81 11.56 -22.54
CA GLU A 106 -14.94 10.38 -22.73
C GLU A 106 -14.09 10.04 -21.51
N ILE A 107 -13.86 10.96 -20.57
CA ILE A 107 -13.13 10.67 -19.32
C ILE A 107 -13.86 9.63 -18.44
N PHE A 108 -15.16 9.47 -18.64
CA PHE A 108 -15.99 8.49 -17.92
C PHE A 108 -16.25 7.23 -18.75
N ASP A 109 -15.83 7.16 -20.00
CA ASP A 109 -15.87 5.95 -20.83
C ASP A 109 -14.72 5.02 -20.45
N VAL A 110 -14.93 4.22 -19.40
CA VAL A 110 -13.90 3.39 -18.79
C VAL A 110 -14.35 1.94 -18.67
N ALA A 111 -13.42 1.03 -18.86
CA ALA A 111 -13.58 -0.39 -18.54
C ALA A 111 -13.20 -0.69 -17.08
N ALA A 112 -13.57 -1.88 -16.59
CA ALA A 112 -13.23 -2.31 -15.24
C ALA A 112 -11.72 -2.39 -15.02
N GLU A 113 -10.98 -2.69 -16.06
CA GLU A 113 -9.53 -2.89 -16.10
C GLU A 113 -8.73 -1.58 -16.16
N ASP A 114 -9.38 -0.48 -16.50
CA ASP A 114 -8.70 0.80 -16.68
C ASP A 114 -8.24 1.40 -15.34
N TRP A 115 -7.18 2.19 -15.43
CA TRP A 115 -6.67 2.95 -14.28
C TRP A 115 -7.27 4.35 -14.29
N PRO A 116 -8.16 4.69 -13.34
CA PRO A 116 -8.85 5.96 -13.37
C PRO A 116 -7.94 7.11 -12.97
N LYS A 117 -8.21 8.29 -13.52
CA LYS A 117 -7.62 9.53 -13.00
C LYS A 117 -8.11 9.76 -11.57
N ARG A 118 -7.20 10.21 -10.69
CA ARG A 118 -7.52 10.35 -9.26
C ARG A 118 -8.63 11.37 -9.00
N TYR A 119 -8.71 12.44 -9.80
CA TYR A 119 -9.79 13.43 -9.68
C TYR A 119 -11.17 12.86 -10.05
N VAL A 120 -11.25 11.89 -10.96
CA VAL A 120 -12.51 11.18 -11.30
C VAL A 120 -13.03 10.41 -10.09
N HIS A 121 -12.14 9.70 -9.39
CA HIS A 121 -12.49 9.08 -8.12
C HIS A 121 -12.95 10.12 -7.09
N GLY A 122 -12.29 11.28 -7.05
CA GLY A 122 -12.69 12.39 -6.17
C GLY A 122 -14.08 12.96 -6.47
N LEU A 123 -14.44 13.08 -7.75
CA LEU A 123 -15.80 13.46 -8.16
C LEU A 123 -16.83 12.44 -7.68
N ALA A 124 -16.55 11.16 -7.87
CA ALA A 124 -17.44 10.08 -7.42
C ALA A 124 -17.60 10.06 -5.90
N LEU A 125 -16.51 10.22 -5.15
CA LEU A 125 -16.54 10.31 -3.68
C LEU A 125 -17.40 11.48 -3.19
N ARG A 126 -17.28 12.65 -3.81
CA ARG A 126 -18.09 13.83 -3.48
C ARG A 126 -19.56 13.56 -3.74
N ASP A 127 -19.91 13.02 -4.91
CA ASP A 127 -21.30 12.72 -5.27
C ASP A 127 -21.91 11.69 -4.30
N GLN A 128 -21.16 10.66 -3.90
CA GLN A 128 -21.63 9.66 -2.92
C GLN A 128 -21.77 10.25 -1.52
N PHE A 129 -20.82 11.08 -1.08
CA PHE A 129 -20.93 11.82 0.18
C PHE A 129 -22.23 12.65 0.23
N GLU A 130 -22.48 13.46 -0.81
CA GLU A 130 -23.70 14.28 -0.91
C GLU A 130 -24.97 13.43 -0.89
N ARG A 131 -24.98 12.28 -1.57
CA ARG A 131 -26.07 11.31 -1.58
C ARG A 131 -26.35 10.77 -0.17
N PHE A 132 -25.34 10.31 0.55
CA PHE A 132 -25.53 9.75 1.89
C PHE A 132 -25.97 10.84 2.89
N VAL A 133 -25.45 12.04 2.78
CA VAL A 133 -25.92 13.20 3.57
C VAL A 133 -27.41 13.50 3.27
N ALA A 134 -27.81 13.45 2.02
CA ALA A 134 -29.22 13.66 1.64
C ALA A 134 -30.15 12.60 2.22
N ILE A 135 -29.74 11.32 2.17
CA ILE A 135 -30.48 10.19 2.78
C ILE A 135 -30.65 10.44 4.29
N LEU A 136 -29.57 10.78 5.00
CA LEU A 136 -29.62 11.06 6.44
C LEU A 136 -30.52 12.23 6.77
N ARG A 137 -30.43 13.35 6.04
CA ARG A 137 -31.26 14.53 6.23
C ARG A 137 -32.75 14.30 5.98
N ALA A 138 -33.10 13.30 5.17
CA ALA A 138 -34.47 12.92 4.92
C ALA A 138 -35.11 12.11 6.07
N LEU A 139 -34.30 11.60 7.00
CA LEU A 139 -34.81 10.80 8.13
C LEU A 139 -35.34 11.71 9.25
N PRO A 140 -36.55 11.44 9.78
CA PRO A 140 -37.09 12.20 10.91
C PRO A 140 -36.19 12.12 12.14
N GLY A 141 -35.90 13.28 12.72
CA GLY A 141 -35.06 13.39 13.93
C GLY A 141 -33.56 13.34 13.69
N VAL A 142 -33.10 13.28 12.44
CA VAL A 142 -31.68 13.36 12.08
C VAL A 142 -31.35 14.73 11.50
N ARG A 143 -30.33 15.38 12.02
CA ARG A 143 -29.77 16.63 11.50
C ARG A 143 -28.32 16.44 11.12
N VAL A 144 -27.91 16.96 9.97
CA VAL A 144 -26.51 16.90 9.48
C VAL A 144 -26.03 18.30 9.15
N HIS A 145 -24.97 18.71 9.84
CA HIS A 145 -24.30 20.00 9.71
C HIS A 145 -22.92 19.84 9.09
N LEU A 146 -22.70 20.45 7.93
CA LEU A 146 -21.39 20.51 7.27
C LEU A 146 -20.70 21.82 7.68
N ARG A 147 -19.49 21.73 8.23
CA ARG A 147 -18.74 22.86 8.77
C ARG A 147 -17.35 22.94 8.17
N GLY A 148 -17.07 24.01 7.43
CA GLY A 148 -15.73 24.33 6.91
C GLY A 148 -14.88 24.92 8.04
N ALA A 149 -14.39 24.09 8.95
CA ALA A 149 -13.59 24.50 10.10
C ALA A 149 -12.52 23.45 10.43
N GLU A 150 -11.33 23.90 10.81
CA GLU A 150 -10.27 23.06 11.34
C GLU A 150 -10.51 22.81 12.82
N VAL A 151 -10.75 21.54 13.19
CA VAL A 151 -10.78 21.13 14.59
C VAL A 151 -9.34 21.05 15.11
N ALA A 152 -9.07 21.80 16.16
CA ALA A 152 -7.73 21.95 16.72
C ALA A 152 -7.57 21.37 18.11
N ASP A 153 -8.68 21.22 18.87
CA ASP A 153 -8.61 20.75 20.24
C ASP A 153 -9.92 20.10 20.68
N LEU A 154 -9.84 19.19 21.66
CA LEU A 154 -10.98 18.62 22.37
C LEU A 154 -10.80 18.84 23.88
N GLU A 155 -11.89 19.10 24.58
CA GLU A 155 -11.89 19.28 26.04
C GLU A 155 -13.02 18.46 26.68
N GLU A 156 -12.70 17.83 27.80
CA GLU A 156 -13.68 17.08 28.58
C GLU A 156 -14.56 18.04 29.39
N LEU A 157 -15.88 17.91 29.25
CA LEU A 157 -16.86 18.68 29.98
C LEU A 157 -17.43 17.92 31.17
N ASP A 158 -17.89 18.68 32.16
CA ASP A 158 -18.73 18.15 33.23
C ASP A 158 -19.97 17.44 32.62
N GLY A 159 -20.23 16.20 32.99
CA GLY A 159 -21.35 15.43 32.43
C GLY A 159 -20.94 14.48 31.27
N GLY A 160 -19.64 14.35 30.98
CA GLY A 160 -19.09 13.29 30.13
C GLY A 160 -19.21 13.53 28.63
N ARG A 161 -19.38 14.79 28.17
CA ARG A 161 -19.31 15.19 26.76
C ARG A 161 -17.93 15.75 26.44
N LEU A 162 -17.64 15.88 25.15
CA LEU A 162 -16.43 16.51 24.64
C LEU A 162 -16.78 17.82 23.93
N ALA A 163 -16.17 18.93 24.36
CA ALA A 163 -16.23 20.19 23.64
C ALA A 163 -15.20 20.16 22.51
N VAL A 164 -15.63 20.53 21.30
CA VAL A 164 -14.81 20.61 20.09
C VAL A 164 -14.45 22.06 19.82
N TYR A 165 -13.16 22.35 19.66
CA TYR A 165 -12.66 23.68 19.41
C TYR A 165 -11.94 23.81 18.06
N GLY A 166 -12.15 24.97 17.43
CA GLY A 166 -11.45 25.36 16.22
C GLY A 166 -10.03 25.89 16.48
N ARG A 167 -9.31 26.22 15.41
CA ARG A 167 -7.92 26.67 15.46
C ARG A 167 -7.70 27.93 16.30
N ASP A 168 -8.66 28.85 16.27
CA ASP A 168 -8.60 30.13 17.01
C ASP A 168 -9.17 30.04 18.43
N GLY A 169 -9.41 28.81 18.93
CA GLY A 169 -10.04 28.56 20.23
C GLY A 169 -11.57 28.77 20.22
N GLU A 170 -12.17 28.91 19.05
CA GLU A 170 -13.61 28.98 18.89
C GLU A 170 -14.28 27.69 19.33
N HIS A 171 -15.29 27.76 20.20
CA HIS A 171 -16.12 26.62 20.54
C HIS A 171 -17.05 26.27 19.36
N LEU A 172 -16.93 25.07 18.83
CA LEU A 172 -17.67 24.62 17.64
C LEU A 172 -18.94 23.85 18.01
N VAL A 173 -18.81 22.85 18.91
CA VAL A 173 -19.92 22.00 19.35
C VAL A 173 -19.53 21.20 20.60
N ASP A 174 -20.51 20.81 21.39
CA ASP A 174 -20.37 19.76 22.41
C ASP A 174 -20.92 18.44 21.84
N ALA A 175 -20.10 17.40 21.87
CA ALA A 175 -20.45 16.09 21.30
C ALA A 175 -20.47 14.98 22.37
N ASP A 176 -21.40 14.06 22.23
CA ASP A 176 -21.43 12.83 23.01
C ASP A 176 -20.36 11.86 22.52
N ASN A 177 -20.13 11.83 21.19
CA ASN A 177 -19.13 11.00 20.53
C ASN A 177 -18.35 11.84 19.51
N VAL A 178 -17.06 11.59 19.41
CA VAL A 178 -16.16 12.18 18.40
C VAL A 178 -15.51 11.08 17.59
N LEU A 179 -15.66 11.14 16.28
CA LEU A 179 -15.02 10.21 15.33
C LEU A 179 -13.96 10.98 14.54
N MET A 180 -12.70 10.59 14.72
CA MET A 180 -11.55 11.19 14.03
C MET A 180 -11.24 10.43 12.74
N LEU A 181 -11.38 11.11 11.60
CA LEU A 181 -11.10 10.62 10.24
C LEU A 181 -10.17 11.59 9.52
N THR A 182 -9.17 12.08 10.22
CA THR A 182 -8.30 13.19 9.77
C THR A 182 -7.43 12.84 8.56
N GLY A 183 -7.31 11.55 8.24
CA GLY A 183 -6.40 11.08 7.19
C GLY A 183 -4.93 11.29 7.55
N HIS A 184 -4.07 11.17 6.55
CA HIS A 184 -2.64 11.41 6.69
C HIS A 184 -2.35 12.91 6.54
N SER A 185 -1.73 13.50 7.56
CA SER A 185 -1.23 14.88 7.55
C SER A 185 0.27 14.91 7.23
N SER A 186 0.90 16.05 7.37
CA SER A 186 2.34 16.21 7.27
C SER A 186 2.95 16.47 8.65
N ASN A 187 4.21 16.08 8.81
CA ASN A 187 4.97 16.39 10.00
C ASN A 187 5.66 17.76 9.87
N ASP A 188 5.86 18.47 10.99
CA ASP A 188 6.61 19.70 11.02
C ASP A 188 8.10 19.44 10.65
N PRO A 189 8.58 19.92 9.50
CA PRO A 189 9.94 19.65 9.04
C PRO A 189 10.99 20.17 10.02
N MET A 190 10.67 21.18 10.83
CA MET A 190 11.60 21.75 11.81
C MET A 190 11.87 20.82 13.00
N ARG A 191 11.06 19.78 13.17
CA ARG A 191 11.24 18.75 14.21
C ARG A 191 12.19 17.61 13.79
N TYR A 192 12.52 17.52 12.51
CA TYR A 192 13.39 16.47 11.98
C TYR A 192 14.73 17.08 11.55
N PRO A 193 15.86 16.64 12.11
CA PRO A 193 17.17 17.32 11.91
C PRO A 193 17.54 17.55 10.45
N ARG A 194 17.27 16.56 9.57
CA ARG A 194 17.60 16.66 8.14
C ARG A 194 16.73 17.69 7.43
N GLN A 195 15.40 17.62 7.58
CA GLN A 195 14.46 18.55 6.97
C GLN A 195 14.65 19.96 7.50
N ALA A 196 14.90 20.10 8.81
CA ALA A 196 15.20 21.39 9.43
C ALA A 196 16.50 22.02 8.85
N ALA A 197 17.51 21.20 8.57
CA ALA A 197 18.73 21.70 7.92
C ALA A 197 18.42 22.19 6.49
N TRP A 198 17.64 21.44 5.70
CA TRP A 198 17.23 21.85 4.36
C TRP A 198 16.38 23.12 4.37
N ALA A 199 15.39 23.21 5.27
CA ALA A 199 14.56 24.41 5.42
C ALA A 199 15.39 25.64 5.74
N ARG A 200 16.27 25.58 6.73
CA ARG A 200 17.17 26.68 7.11
C ARG A 200 18.16 27.06 6.01
N PHE A 201 18.61 26.09 5.22
CA PHE A 201 19.45 26.37 4.06
C PHE A 201 18.66 27.14 2.98
N ALA A 202 17.45 26.72 2.68
CA ALA A 202 16.58 27.40 1.71
C ALA A 202 16.22 28.85 2.14
N GLU A 203 16.01 29.08 3.46
CA GLU A 203 15.71 30.42 3.98
C GLU A 203 16.82 31.47 3.73
N ARG A 204 18.07 31.05 3.57
CA ARG A 204 19.25 31.94 3.45
C ARG A 204 19.94 31.90 2.10
N THR A 205 19.41 31.11 1.14
CA THR A 205 19.98 30.94 -0.19
C THR A 205 18.91 31.14 -1.27
N THR A 206 19.28 30.90 -2.53
CA THR A 206 18.33 30.91 -3.65
C THR A 206 17.62 29.58 -3.86
N ALA A 207 18.05 28.52 -3.14
CA ALA A 207 17.43 27.21 -3.20
C ALA A 207 16.03 27.23 -2.58
N THR A 208 15.16 26.37 -3.07
CA THR A 208 13.81 26.17 -2.51
C THR A 208 13.71 24.78 -1.89
N PHE A 209 13.07 24.67 -0.72
CA PHE A 209 12.72 23.39 -0.12
C PHE A 209 11.20 23.27 0.00
N VAL A 210 10.63 22.22 -0.61
CA VAL A 210 9.21 21.86 -0.53
C VAL A 210 9.09 20.63 0.40
N PRO A 211 8.62 20.82 1.64
CA PRO A 211 8.65 19.76 2.65
C PRO A 211 7.59 18.66 2.45
N SER A 212 6.58 18.92 1.62
CA SER A 212 5.56 17.95 1.23
C SER A 212 5.05 18.29 -0.17
N ALA A 213 4.93 17.27 -1.02
CA ALA A 213 4.39 17.44 -2.37
C ALA A 213 2.86 17.60 -2.38
N TYR A 214 2.17 17.22 -1.33
CA TYR A 214 0.70 17.35 -1.24
C TYR A 214 0.28 18.54 -0.37
N PRO A 215 -0.80 19.24 -0.77
CA PRO A 215 -1.61 19.03 -1.99
C PRO A 215 -0.86 19.45 -3.25
N LEU A 216 -0.90 18.60 -4.30
CA LEU A 216 -0.10 18.77 -5.54
C LEU A 216 -0.38 20.10 -6.26
N GLU A 217 -1.63 20.57 -6.25
CA GLU A 217 -2.05 21.81 -6.86
C GLU A 217 -1.40 23.05 -6.22
N HIS A 218 -0.83 22.88 -5.01
CA HIS A 218 -0.16 23.93 -4.25
C HIS A 218 1.33 23.63 -3.98
N ALA A 219 1.85 22.50 -4.50
CA ALA A 219 3.24 22.09 -4.27
C ALA A 219 4.26 23.11 -4.80
N PHE A 220 3.92 23.78 -5.89
CA PHE A 220 4.76 24.78 -6.53
C PHE A 220 3.98 26.09 -6.73
N GLU A 221 4.58 27.20 -6.36
CA GLU A 221 4.03 28.52 -6.70
C GLU A 221 4.03 28.72 -8.22
N GLN A 222 3.16 29.63 -8.67
CA GLN A 222 3.03 29.95 -10.09
C GLN A 222 4.39 30.47 -10.63
N GLY A 223 4.96 29.75 -11.62
CA GLY A 223 6.27 30.05 -12.20
C GLY A 223 7.45 29.34 -11.56
N GLN A 224 7.29 28.67 -10.45
CA GLN A 224 8.31 27.80 -9.89
C GLN A 224 8.46 26.49 -10.73
N ALA A 225 9.64 25.86 -10.64
CA ALA A 225 9.96 24.62 -11.31
C ALA A 225 9.68 24.66 -12.84
N GLY A 226 10.00 25.79 -13.49
CA GLY A 226 9.90 25.97 -14.94
C GLY A 226 11.26 25.87 -15.63
N PRO A 227 11.33 26.32 -16.91
CA PRO A 227 12.58 26.37 -17.66
C PRO A 227 13.69 27.10 -16.92
N GLY A 228 14.89 26.57 -16.95
CA GLY A 228 16.05 27.09 -16.24
C GLY A 228 16.17 26.57 -14.80
N SER A 229 15.31 25.69 -14.34
CA SER A 229 15.38 25.10 -12.99
C SER A 229 15.60 23.59 -13.03
N THR A 230 16.30 23.08 -12.02
CA THR A 230 16.46 21.64 -11.74
C THR A 230 15.73 21.28 -10.46
N VAL A 231 14.83 20.31 -10.52
CA VAL A 231 14.03 19.84 -9.39
C VAL A 231 14.56 18.51 -8.88
N GLY A 232 14.93 18.43 -7.60
CA GLY A 232 15.32 17.19 -6.93
C GLY A 232 14.18 16.62 -6.10
N CYS A 233 13.80 15.38 -6.32
CA CYS A 233 12.76 14.68 -5.57
C CYS A 233 13.36 13.60 -4.67
N VAL A 234 13.18 13.75 -3.35
CA VAL A 234 13.56 12.73 -2.36
C VAL A 234 12.46 11.69 -2.27
N GLY A 235 12.67 10.52 -2.87
CA GLY A 235 11.68 9.45 -2.90
C GLY A 235 11.21 9.14 -4.32
N MET A 236 11.17 7.84 -4.65
CA MET A 236 10.81 7.31 -5.96
C MET A 236 9.53 6.46 -5.86
N GLY A 237 8.62 6.83 -4.96
CA GLY A 237 7.30 6.22 -4.83
C GLY A 237 6.23 6.96 -5.64
N LEU A 238 4.95 6.64 -5.38
CA LEU A 238 3.81 7.22 -6.09
C LEU A 238 3.79 8.75 -6.06
N THR A 239 4.13 9.36 -4.91
CA THR A 239 4.18 10.82 -4.78
C THR A 239 5.25 11.45 -5.69
N GLY A 240 6.42 10.82 -5.80
CA GLY A 240 7.47 11.26 -6.73
C GLY A 240 7.01 11.17 -8.19
N ILE A 241 6.28 10.10 -8.54
CA ILE A 241 5.66 9.92 -9.86
C ILE A 241 4.62 11.01 -10.13
N ASP A 242 3.76 11.34 -9.16
CA ASP A 242 2.79 12.43 -9.30
C ASP A 242 3.47 13.79 -9.54
N VAL A 243 4.58 14.07 -8.85
CA VAL A 243 5.38 15.29 -9.08
C VAL A 243 5.97 15.31 -10.50
N ILE A 244 6.53 14.20 -10.97
CA ILE A 244 7.04 14.10 -12.35
C ILE A 244 5.94 14.43 -13.36
N LEU A 245 4.80 13.76 -13.26
CA LEU A 245 3.70 13.93 -14.21
C LEU A 245 3.13 15.36 -14.17
N LEU A 246 3.06 15.97 -12.99
CA LEU A 246 2.67 17.38 -12.81
C LEU A 246 3.64 18.33 -13.57
N LEU A 247 4.95 18.08 -13.44
CA LEU A 247 5.99 18.94 -14.02
C LEU A 247 6.25 18.67 -15.52
N THR A 248 5.69 17.61 -16.09
CA THR A 248 5.87 17.21 -17.49
C THR A 248 4.55 17.27 -18.26
N GLU A 249 3.71 16.23 -18.21
CA GLU A 249 2.39 16.20 -18.85
C GLU A 249 1.50 17.36 -18.37
N GLY A 250 1.51 17.66 -17.06
CA GLY A 250 0.78 18.78 -16.46
C GLY A 250 1.26 20.17 -16.95
N ARG A 251 2.46 20.26 -17.49
CA ARG A 251 3.00 21.45 -18.16
C ARG A 251 2.72 21.46 -19.66
N GLY A 252 2.01 20.45 -20.19
CA GLY A 252 1.59 20.35 -21.59
C GLY A 252 2.53 19.56 -22.48
N GLY A 253 3.48 18.81 -21.89
CA GLY A 253 4.21 17.79 -22.63
C GLY A 253 3.30 16.65 -23.03
N VAL A 254 3.62 15.94 -24.09
CA VAL A 254 2.77 14.93 -24.71
C VAL A 254 3.54 13.62 -24.87
N PHE A 255 2.87 12.51 -24.57
CA PHE A 255 3.37 11.17 -24.87
C PHE A 255 2.79 10.69 -26.21
N GLU A 256 3.66 10.23 -27.09
CA GLU A 256 3.32 9.75 -28.44
C GLU A 256 3.73 8.26 -28.55
N GLU A 257 2.81 7.42 -29.03
CA GLU A 257 3.09 6.01 -29.25
C GLU A 257 4.01 5.83 -30.46
N ARG A 258 5.06 5.03 -30.29
CA ARG A 258 5.97 4.63 -31.36
C ARG A 258 5.44 3.37 -32.07
N GLY A 259 5.95 3.10 -33.27
CA GLY A 259 5.57 1.93 -34.06
C GLY A 259 5.87 0.55 -33.40
N ASP A 260 6.66 0.52 -32.33
CA ASP A 260 6.98 -0.66 -31.53
C ASP A 260 6.11 -0.77 -30.25
N GLY A 261 5.12 0.13 -30.09
CA GLY A 261 4.22 0.18 -28.94
C GLY A 261 4.82 0.87 -27.71
N THR A 262 6.05 1.39 -27.77
CA THR A 262 6.63 2.17 -26.67
C THR A 262 6.24 3.64 -26.79
N LEU A 263 6.35 4.39 -25.67
CA LEU A 263 6.07 5.83 -25.66
C LEU A 263 7.33 6.66 -25.93
N ALA A 264 7.16 7.77 -26.68
CA ALA A 264 8.11 8.87 -26.76
C ALA A 264 7.55 10.09 -26.06
N TYR A 265 8.40 10.88 -25.42
CA TYR A 265 8.00 12.14 -24.81
C TYR A 265 8.36 13.32 -25.72
N ARG A 266 7.41 14.25 -25.92
CA ARG A 266 7.62 15.50 -26.63
C ARG A 266 7.35 16.66 -25.65
N PRO A 267 8.39 17.44 -25.27
CA PRO A 267 8.24 18.53 -24.32
C PRO A 267 7.44 19.70 -24.89
N SER A 268 6.80 20.44 -23.99
CA SER A 268 6.08 21.68 -24.29
C SER A 268 6.99 22.92 -24.26
N GLY A 269 8.18 22.80 -23.64
CA GLY A 269 9.10 23.89 -23.35
C GLY A 269 8.74 24.69 -22.09
N ARG A 270 7.82 24.17 -21.26
CA ARG A 270 7.44 24.75 -19.96
C ARG A 270 7.86 23.91 -18.76
N GLU A 271 8.47 22.77 -19.04
CA GLU A 271 9.04 21.86 -18.04
C GLU A 271 10.29 22.47 -17.39
N PRO A 272 10.70 21.99 -16.19
CA PRO A 272 12.06 22.25 -15.70
C PRO A 272 13.10 21.60 -16.63
N ASP A 273 14.34 22.06 -16.55
CA ASP A 273 15.43 21.50 -17.36
C ASP A 273 15.69 20.04 -17.01
N SER A 274 15.51 19.65 -15.74
CA SER A 274 15.62 18.27 -15.28
C SER A 274 14.80 18.05 -13.99
N VAL A 275 14.29 16.82 -13.84
CA VAL A 275 13.71 16.31 -12.60
C VAL A 275 14.57 15.13 -12.10
N VAL A 276 15.35 15.36 -11.06
CA VAL A 276 16.29 14.39 -10.48
C VAL A 276 15.59 13.59 -9.40
N LEU A 277 15.43 12.27 -9.59
CA LEU A 277 14.84 11.39 -8.58
C LEU A 277 15.87 10.47 -7.96
N PHE A 278 15.75 10.31 -6.65
CA PHE A 278 16.67 9.47 -5.91
C PHE A 278 16.05 8.88 -4.64
N SER A 279 16.56 7.72 -4.25
CA SER A 279 16.16 7.00 -3.05
C SER A 279 17.29 6.08 -2.60
N ARG A 280 17.15 5.46 -1.43
CA ARG A 280 18.09 4.44 -0.97
C ARG A 280 18.22 3.24 -1.91
N SER A 281 17.15 2.88 -2.61
CA SER A 281 17.19 1.78 -3.57
C SER A 281 17.64 2.20 -4.96
N GLY A 282 17.51 3.48 -5.29
CA GLY A 282 17.65 3.98 -6.66
C GLY A 282 16.49 3.61 -7.58
N LEU A 283 15.48 2.89 -7.10
CA LEU A 283 14.40 2.32 -7.90
C LEU A 283 13.06 2.98 -7.57
N PHE A 284 12.20 3.11 -8.57
CA PHE A 284 10.77 3.33 -8.36
C PHE A 284 10.10 2.11 -7.72
N THR A 285 8.86 2.27 -7.28
CA THR A 285 7.96 1.14 -7.04
C THR A 285 7.75 0.40 -8.36
N PHE A 286 7.71 -0.94 -8.32
CA PHE A 286 7.60 -1.74 -9.55
C PHE A 286 6.24 -1.55 -10.22
N ALA A 287 6.21 -1.70 -11.54
CA ALA A 287 4.98 -1.57 -12.30
C ALA A 287 3.92 -2.53 -11.76
N ARG A 288 2.75 -1.99 -11.44
CA ARG A 288 1.64 -2.79 -10.93
C ARG A 288 1.03 -3.57 -12.09
N PRO A 289 0.94 -4.89 -11.99
CA PRO A 289 0.29 -5.69 -13.02
C PRO A 289 -1.22 -5.42 -13.02
N TYR A 290 -1.86 -5.65 -14.15
CA TYR A 290 -3.30 -5.84 -14.16
C TYR A 290 -3.67 -6.96 -13.18
N ASN A 291 -4.64 -6.70 -12.31
CA ASN A 291 -5.07 -7.68 -11.33
C ASN A 291 -6.08 -8.67 -11.93
N ALA A 292 -5.58 -9.72 -12.59
CA ALA A 292 -6.43 -10.74 -13.17
C ALA A 292 -7.24 -11.55 -12.13
N LYS A 293 -6.85 -11.49 -10.84
CA LYS A 293 -7.57 -12.13 -9.73
C LYS A 293 -8.94 -11.47 -9.44
N GLU A 294 -9.14 -10.23 -9.90
CA GLU A 294 -10.40 -9.49 -9.69
C GLU A 294 -11.61 -10.15 -10.37
N GLN A 295 -11.38 -11.01 -11.34
CA GLN A 295 -12.45 -11.79 -11.99
C GLN A 295 -13.17 -12.72 -11.01
N ASN A 296 -12.47 -13.28 -10.03
CA ASN A 296 -13.00 -14.06 -8.93
C ASN A 296 -12.03 -14.04 -7.74
N PRO A 297 -12.02 -12.98 -6.90
CA PRO A 297 -11.07 -12.86 -5.81
C PRO A 297 -11.15 -14.00 -4.79
N GLN A 298 -12.33 -14.56 -4.58
CA GLN A 298 -12.54 -15.65 -3.63
C GLN A 298 -11.83 -16.94 -4.01
N GLU A 299 -11.65 -17.20 -5.31
CA GLU A 299 -10.96 -18.38 -5.83
C GLU A 299 -9.52 -18.10 -6.24
N LEU A 300 -9.22 -16.88 -6.72
CA LEU A 300 -7.95 -16.55 -7.37
C LEU A 300 -6.96 -15.82 -6.45
N GLU A 301 -7.42 -15.16 -5.39
CA GLU A 301 -6.50 -14.60 -4.40
C GLU A 301 -5.84 -15.73 -3.60
N HIS A 302 -4.55 -15.60 -3.37
CA HIS A 302 -3.76 -16.62 -2.69
C HIS A 302 -4.14 -16.70 -1.20
N ARG A 303 -4.24 -17.93 -0.69
CA ARG A 303 -4.62 -18.22 0.70
C ARG A 303 -3.51 -19.02 1.37
N GLY A 304 -2.34 -18.52 1.57
CA GLY A 304 -1.20 -19.12 2.24
C GLY A 304 -1.16 -20.65 2.33
N VAL A 305 -0.08 -21.23 1.88
CA VAL A 305 0.19 -22.68 2.04
C VAL A 305 1.08 -22.91 3.24
N PHE A 306 2.06 -22.06 3.40
CA PHE A 306 3.01 -22.05 4.53
C PHE A 306 2.81 -20.86 5.44
N LEU A 307 2.57 -19.67 4.86
CA LEU A 307 2.34 -18.44 5.62
C LEU A 307 0.85 -18.32 5.99
N THR A 308 0.47 -18.92 7.11
CA THR A 308 -0.88 -18.92 7.66
C THR A 308 -0.88 -18.33 9.09
N GLU A 309 -2.03 -17.89 9.58
CA GLU A 309 -2.17 -17.44 10.98
C GLU A 309 -1.82 -18.56 11.96
N GLU A 310 -2.22 -19.81 11.68
CA GLU A 310 -1.87 -20.97 12.50
C GLU A 310 -0.34 -21.17 12.55
N ALA A 311 0.35 -21.03 11.43
CA ALA A 311 1.82 -21.12 11.39
C ALA A 311 2.48 -20.04 12.25
N VAL A 312 1.99 -18.79 12.14
CA VAL A 312 2.46 -17.67 12.97
C VAL A 312 2.25 -17.96 14.45
N ASP A 313 1.10 -18.48 14.85
CA ASP A 313 0.80 -18.80 16.24
C ASP A 313 1.63 -19.97 16.77
N ARG A 314 1.90 -20.97 15.96
CA ARG A 314 2.80 -22.09 16.30
C ARG A 314 4.22 -21.57 16.55
N VAL A 315 4.75 -20.77 15.65
CA VAL A 315 6.08 -20.15 15.81
C VAL A 315 6.11 -19.21 17.02
N ARG A 316 5.05 -18.43 17.23
CA ARG A 316 4.90 -17.54 18.40
C ARG A 316 4.94 -18.35 19.70
N THR A 317 4.29 -19.50 19.73
CA THR A 317 4.31 -20.41 20.88
C THR A 317 5.68 -21.02 21.10
N ALA A 318 6.36 -21.46 20.06
CA ALA A 318 7.66 -22.13 20.13
C ALA A 318 8.81 -21.17 20.48
N ALA A 319 8.88 -20.00 19.83
CA ALA A 319 10.02 -19.10 19.86
C ALA A 319 9.73 -17.68 20.38
N GLY A 320 8.45 -17.29 20.49
CA GLY A 320 8.10 -15.94 20.92
C GLY A 320 8.62 -15.60 22.33
N THR A 321 9.13 -14.40 22.50
CA THR A 321 9.64 -13.88 23.77
C THR A 321 8.50 -13.28 24.58
N PRO A 322 8.27 -13.72 25.84
CA PRO A 322 7.20 -13.17 26.68
C PRO A 322 7.52 -11.73 27.09
N VAL A 323 6.52 -10.86 27.00
CA VAL A 323 6.59 -9.46 27.42
C VAL A 323 5.26 -9.04 28.04
N LEU A 324 5.28 -8.06 28.93
CA LEU A 324 4.08 -7.43 29.47
C LEU A 324 3.76 -6.15 28.70
N ILE A 325 2.63 -6.15 27.99
CA ILE A 325 2.07 -4.96 27.37
C ILE A 325 0.74 -4.66 28.06
N ASP A 326 0.61 -3.48 28.65
CA ASP A 326 -0.56 -3.07 29.45
C ASP A 326 -1.02 -4.10 30.49
N GLY A 327 -0.03 -4.73 31.17
CA GLY A 327 -0.26 -5.73 32.23
C GLY A 327 -0.68 -7.11 31.73
N ARG A 328 -0.61 -7.37 30.42
CA ARG A 328 -0.89 -8.67 29.80
C ARG A 328 0.38 -9.28 29.25
N GLU A 329 0.55 -10.56 29.48
CA GLU A 329 1.62 -11.32 28.83
C GLU A 329 1.29 -11.51 27.34
N ARG A 330 2.21 -11.06 26.48
CA ARG A 330 2.22 -11.34 25.04
C ARG A 330 3.53 -12.04 24.69
N ARG A 331 3.51 -12.82 23.61
CA ARG A 331 4.73 -13.44 23.08
C ARG A 331 5.06 -12.76 21.77
N GLN A 332 6.17 -12.03 21.76
CA GLN A 332 6.64 -11.25 20.63
C GLN A 332 7.59 -12.04 19.75
N LEU A 333 7.48 -11.86 18.45
CA LEU A 333 8.34 -12.50 17.45
C LEU A 333 9.48 -11.56 17.02
N ASP A 334 10.52 -12.15 16.45
CA ASP A 334 11.44 -11.49 15.54
C ASP A 334 10.98 -11.74 14.11
N PHE A 335 10.60 -10.70 13.37
CA PHE A 335 10.10 -10.87 12.01
C PHE A 335 11.14 -11.54 11.11
N ARG A 336 12.39 -11.11 11.20
CA ARG A 336 13.49 -11.62 10.38
C ARG A 336 13.82 -13.08 10.67
N ALA A 337 13.82 -13.47 11.93
CA ALA A 337 14.14 -14.84 12.33
C ALA A 337 12.95 -15.81 12.21
N HIS A 338 11.74 -15.35 12.51
CA HIS A 338 10.60 -16.23 12.77
C HIS A 338 9.54 -16.20 11.64
N VAL A 339 9.34 -15.05 10.97
CA VAL A 339 8.28 -14.89 9.95
C VAL A 339 8.86 -14.85 8.54
N PHE A 340 9.91 -14.08 8.34
CA PHE A 340 10.49 -13.84 7.02
C PHE A 340 10.97 -15.12 6.29
N PRO A 341 11.57 -16.15 6.95
CA PRO A 341 11.90 -17.40 6.27
C PRO A 341 10.68 -18.08 5.65
N VAL A 342 9.52 -18.02 6.32
CA VAL A 342 8.26 -18.58 5.80
C VAL A 342 7.71 -17.70 4.66
N VAL A 343 7.84 -16.37 4.75
CA VAL A 343 7.52 -15.45 3.64
C VAL A 343 8.30 -15.81 2.38
N VAL A 344 9.60 -16.08 2.49
CA VAL A 344 10.44 -16.45 1.34
C VAL A 344 10.05 -17.82 0.78
N LEU A 345 9.75 -18.79 1.65
CA LEU A 345 9.25 -20.11 1.23
C LEU A 345 7.93 -20.00 0.47
N GLU A 346 6.98 -19.20 0.97
CA GLU A 346 5.70 -18.97 0.32
C GLU A 346 5.87 -18.28 -1.05
N MET A 347 6.77 -17.31 -1.14
CA MET A 347 7.10 -16.66 -2.43
C MET A 347 7.73 -17.64 -3.43
N ALA A 348 8.65 -18.46 -2.99
CA ALA A 348 9.26 -19.49 -3.83
C ALA A 348 8.22 -20.52 -4.33
N TYR A 349 7.35 -20.96 -3.42
CA TYR A 349 6.23 -21.84 -3.75
C TYR A 349 5.34 -21.24 -4.84
N LEU A 350 4.83 -20.02 -4.65
CA LEU A 350 3.97 -19.36 -5.63
C LEU A 350 4.66 -19.11 -6.96
N TYR A 351 5.94 -18.73 -6.92
CA TYR A 351 6.73 -18.55 -8.13
C TYR A 351 6.74 -19.81 -8.97
N TYR A 352 7.10 -20.95 -8.37
CA TYR A 352 7.19 -22.22 -9.09
C TYR A 352 5.81 -22.84 -9.37
N ALA A 353 4.82 -22.64 -8.51
CA ALA A 353 3.43 -23.01 -8.78
C ALA A 353 2.89 -22.32 -10.04
N THR A 354 3.22 -21.03 -10.21
CA THR A 354 2.87 -20.27 -11.42
C THR A 354 3.62 -20.78 -12.63
N LEU A 355 4.91 -21.08 -12.49
CA LEU A 355 5.79 -21.50 -13.59
C LEU A 355 5.49 -22.90 -14.10
N PHE A 356 5.19 -23.85 -13.20
CA PHE A 356 5.04 -25.28 -13.53
C PHE A 356 3.62 -25.82 -13.35
N GLY A 357 2.72 -25.07 -12.73
CA GLY A 357 1.32 -25.42 -12.54
C GLY A 357 1.00 -26.14 -11.22
N PRO A 358 -0.31 -26.39 -10.98
CA PRO A 358 -0.82 -26.84 -9.68
C PRO A 358 -0.38 -28.25 -9.27
N GLU A 359 -0.17 -29.17 -10.23
CA GLU A 359 0.32 -30.51 -9.89
C GLU A 359 1.75 -30.47 -9.36
N PHE A 360 2.62 -29.69 -9.98
CA PHE A 360 3.98 -29.50 -9.49
C PHE A 360 3.99 -28.75 -8.14
N ALA A 361 3.07 -27.82 -7.93
CA ALA A 361 2.89 -27.13 -6.66
C ALA A 361 2.55 -28.09 -5.50
N ALA A 362 1.75 -29.13 -5.76
CA ALA A 362 1.46 -30.16 -4.77
C ALA A 362 2.73 -30.95 -4.36
N GLU A 363 3.60 -31.26 -5.32
CA GLU A 363 4.90 -31.89 -5.03
C GLU A 363 5.85 -30.98 -4.26
N LEU A 364 5.84 -29.65 -4.56
CA LEU A 364 6.62 -28.66 -3.80
C LEU A 364 6.18 -28.60 -2.33
N ASN A 365 4.86 -28.58 -2.09
CA ASN A 365 4.31 -28.61 -0.73
C ASN A 365 4.74 -29.88 0.01
N ALA A 366 4.59 -31.05 -0.62
CA ALA A 366 5.00 -32.32 -0.04
C ALA A 366 6.51 -32.36 0.26
N ALA A 367 7.34 -31.85 -0.64
CA ALA A 367 8.79 -31.82 -0.47
C ALA A 367 9.21 -30.89 0.70
N ALA A 368 8.57 -29.74 0.85
CA ALA A 368 8.90 -28.77 1.89
C ALA A 368 8.40 -29.17 3.29
N HIS A 369 7.40 -30.03 3.36
CA HIS A 369 6.60 -30.28 4.58
C HIS A 369 7.44 -30.66 5.82
N GLU A 370 8.40 -31.55 5.70
CA GLU A 370 9.21 -32.02 6.82
C GLU A 370 10.03 -30.89 7.47
N GLU A 371 10.76 -30.12 6.65
CA GLU A 371 11.58 -29.01 7.14
C GLU A 371 10.72 -27.83 7.62
N TYR A 372 9.58 -27.60 6.99
CA TYR A 372 8.61 -26.61 7.42
C TYR A 372 8.01 -26.95 8.81
N GLU A 373 7.57 -28.20 9.01
CA GLU A 373 7.05 -28.64 10.31
C GLU A 373 8.11 -28.56 11.42
N ALA A 374 9.35 -28.94 11.09
CA ALA A 374 10.47 -28.81 12.01
C ALA A 374 10.74 -27.33 12.36
N PHE A 375 10.67 -26.41 11.37
CA PHE A 375 10.81 -24.99 11.60
C PHE A 375 9.70 -24.43 12.50
N LEU A 376 8.44 -24.81 12.28
CA LEU A 376 7.33 -24.38 13.12
C LEU A 376 7.47 -24.88 14.57
N ALA A 377 8.05 -26.06 14.76
CA ALA A 377 8.25 -26.65 16.08
C ALA A 377 9.37 -25.98 16.89
N ASP A 378 10.44 -25.52 16.22
CA ASP A 378 11.58 -24.87 16.88
C ASP A 378 11.62 -23.35 16.69
N GLY A 379 10.84 -22.81 15.74
CA GLY A 379 10.78 -21.40 15.40
C GLY A 379 12.08 -20.85 14.81
N GLY A 380 12.93 -21.70 14.23
CA GLY A 380 14.26 -21.32 13.76
C GLY A 380 15.23 -20.93 14.86
N ARG A 381 14.95 -21.34 16.12
CA ARG A 381 15.69 -20.90 17.31
C ARG A 381 17.20 -21.17 17.18
N GLY A 382 17.99 -20.08 17.29
CA GLY A 382 19.44 -20.12 17.27
C GLY A 382 20.07 -20.15 15.89
N ALA A 383 19.28 -20.19 14.80
CA ALA A 383 19.77 -20.08 13.45
C ALA A 383 19.75 -18.63 12.95
N ALA A 384 20.73 -18.25 12.11
CA ALA A 384 20.66 -17.00 11.36
C ALA A 384 19.51 -17.04 10.34
N CYS A 385 18.96 -15.88 9.97
CA CYS A 385 17.85 -15.78 9.01
C CYS A 385 18.17 -16.50 7.69
N GLU A 386 19.34 -16.27 7.15
CA GLU A 386 19.81 -16.86 5.89
C GLU A 386 19.91 -18.39 5.98
N GLU A 387 20.28 -18.91 7.14
CA GLU A 387 20.31 -20.35 7.40
C GLU A 387 18.90 -20.95 7.46
N SER A 388 17.97 -20.26 8.13
CA SER A 388 16.56 -20.70 8.17
C SER A 388 15.92 -20.67 6.79
N VAL A 389 16.15 -19.61 6.01
CA VAL A 389 15.68 -19.51 4.62
C VAL A 389 16.27 -20.65 3.79
N ARG A 390 17.58 -20.88 3.86
CA ARG A 390 18.25 -21.94 3.12
C ARG A 390 17.71 -23.32 3.50
N ARG A 391 17.51 -23.60 4.79
CA ARG A 391 16.96 -24.86 5.28
C ARG A 391 15.58 -25.12 4.70
N LEU A 392 14.68 -24.14 4.73
CA LEU A 392 13.32 -24.26 4.20
C LEU A 392 13.29 -24.40 2.67
N LEU A 393 14.22 -23.76 1.95
CA LEU A 393 14.25 -23.80 0.49
C LEU A 393 14.94 -25.05 -0.08
N VAL A 394 15.86 -25.70 0.64
CA VAL A 394 16.62 -26.85 0.12
C VAL A 394 15.74 -27.97 -0.46
N PRO A 395 14.63 -28.40 0.17
CA PRO A 395 13.77 -29.42 -0.42
C PRO A 395 13.07 -28.95 -1.71
N VAL A 396 12.62 -27.69 -1.72
CA VAL A 396 12.02 -27.03 -2.89
C VAL A 396 13.04 -26.97 -4.04
N GLU A 397 14.25 -26.49 -3.75
CA GLU A 397 15.33 -26.35 -4.73
C GLU A 397 15.74 -27.69 -5.32
N ARG A 398 15.79 -28.77 -4.54
CA ARG A 398 16.09 -30.12 -5.05
C ARG A 398 15.06 -30.57 -6.10
N LEU A 399 13.78 -30.33 -5.85
CA LEU A 399 12.73 -30.67 -6.81
C LEU A 399 12.82 -29.81 -8.06
N VAL A 400 13.08 -28.51 -7.88
CA VAL A 400 13.28 -27.57 -8.99
C VAL A 400 14.55 -27.90 -9.80
N ASP A 401 15.64 -28.34 -9.16
CA ASP A 401 16.86 -28.82 -9.83
C ASP A 401 16.58 -30.04 -10.70
N ASP A 402 15.69 -30.94 -10.26
CA ASP A 402 15.27 -32.08 -11.08
C ASP A 402 14.40 -31.63 -12.27
N ALA A 403 13.50 -30.69 -12.05
CA ALA A 403 12.70 -30.07 -13.10
C ALA A 403 13.59 -29.34 -14.12
N GLU A 404 14.55 -28.55 -13.66
CA GLU A 404 15.53 -27.85 -14.51
C GLU A 404 16.29 -28.84 -15.39
N ARG A 405 16.96 -29.85 -14.79
CA ARG A 405 17.70 -30.85 -15.56
C ARG A 405 16.82 -31.58 -16.60
N THR A 406 15.59 -31.89 -16.21
CA THR A 406 14.68 -32.64 -17.07
C THR A 406 14.12 -31.79 -18.21
N LEU A 407 13.54 -30.63 -17.86
CA LEU A 407 12.90 -29.74 -18.84
C LEU A 407 13.92 -29.07 -19.75
N ASP A 408 15.06 -28.62 -19.23
CA ASP A 408 16.12 -28.02 -20.06
C ASP A 408 16.72 -29.03 -21.04
N ALA A 409 16.83 -30.31 -20.65
CA ALA A 409 17.25 -31.40 -21.58
C ALA A 409 16.20 -31.67 -22.67
N VAL A 410 14.88 -31.55 -22.33
CA VAL A 410 13.81 -31.67 -23.34
C VAL A 410 13.82 -30.45 -24.26
N LEU A 411 13.91 -29.24 -23.72
CA LEU A 411 13.97 -27.99 -24.49
C LEU A 411 15.16 -27.93 -25.45
N ALA A 412 16.31 -28.53 -25.04
CA ALA A 412 17.51 -28.63 -25.83
C ALA A 412 17.50 -29.84 -26.81
N GLY A 413 16.49 -30.73 -26.75
CA GLY A 413 16.38 -31.93 -27.60
C GLY A 413 17.37 -33.04 -27.24
N THR A 414 18.05 -32.94 -26.10
CA THR A 414 19.01 -33.98 -25.62
C THR A 414 18.31 -35.11 -24.86
N LEU A 415 17.08 -34.87 -24.43
CA LEU A 415 16.18 -35.86 -23.84
C LEU A 415 14.87 -35.86 -24.60
N SER A 416 14.39 -37.01 -25.07
CA SER A 416 13.06 -37.08 -25.68
C SER A 416 11.97 -36.95 -24.63
N PHE A 417 10.87 -36.29 -24.98
CA PHE A 417 9.73 -36.10 -24.08
C PHE A 417 9.16 -37.47 -23.59
N ALA A 418 9.10 -38.47 -24.46
CA ALA A 418 8.64 -39.82 -24.10
C ALA A 418 9.45 -40.44 -22.94
N VAL A 419 10.77 -40.21 -22.90
CA VAL A 419 11.67 -40.71 -21.83
C VAL A 419 11.56 -39.80 -20.59
N ALA A 420 11.36 -38.48 -20.79
CA ALA A 420 11.24 -37.53 -19.70
C ALA A 420 10.00 -37.77 -18.82
N LYS A 421 8.94 -38.40 -19.35
CA LYS A 421 7.69 -38.66 -18.59
C LYS A 421 7.85 -39.59 -17.37
N ASP A 422 8.92 -40.43 -17.33
CA ASP A 422 9.17 -41.33 -16.20
C ASP A 422 9.83 -40.60 -15.03
N ARG A 423 9.04 -39.82 -14.32
CA ARG A 423 9.43 -39.02 -13.12
C ARG A 423 8.38 -39.16 -12.02
N ALA A 424 8.76 -38.80 -10.81
CA ALA A 424 7.85 -38.74 -9.67
C ALA A 424 6.77 -37.65 -9.80
N TRP A 425 7.06 -36.60 -10.56
CA TRP A 425 6.16 -35.47 -10.85
C TRP A 425 5.70 -35.51 -12.33
N ASN A 426 4.58 -34.84 -12.62
CA ASN A 426 3.99 -34.83 -13.96
C ASN A 426 4.74 -33.88 -14.89
N VAL A 427 5.61 -34.42 -15.72
CA VAL A 427 6.44 -33.65 -16.68
C VAL A 427 5.59 -33.00 -17.76
N GLU A 428 4.49 -33.63 -18.18
CA GLU A 428 3.64 -33.09 -19.26
C GLU A 428 2.94 -31.80 -18.85
N THR A 429 2.30 -31.82 -17.68
CA THR A 429 1.61 -30.62 -17.16
C THR A 429 2.59 -29.50 -16.84
N ALA A 430 3.75 -29.84 -16.25
CA ALA A 430 4.77 -28.85 -15.92
C ALA A 430 5.41 -28.23 -17.19
N LEU A 431 5.75 -29.04 -18.21
CA LEU A 431 6.27 -28.51 -19.46
C LEU A 431 5.24 -27.68 -20.21
N THR A 432 3.99 -28.12 -20.28
CA THR A 432 2.91 -27.38 -20.93
C THR A 432 2.73 -26.01 -20.26
N ARG A 433 2.67 -25.96 -18.93
CA ARG A 433 2.56 -24.70 -18.20
C ARG A 433 3.78 -23.81 -18.40
N TYR A 434 4.98 -24.38 -18.34
CA TYR A 434 6.23 -23.65 -18.58
C TYR A 434 6.22 -22.99 -19.96
N LEU A 435 5.86 -23.72 -21.03
CA LEU A 435 5.77 -23.16 -22.37
C LEU A 435 4.75 -22.02 -22.45
N GLN A 436 3.58 -22.16 -21.82
CA GLN A 436 2.57 -21.10 -21.78
C GLN A 436 3.06 -19.84 -21.06
N VAL A 437 3.75 -20.00 -19.94
CA VAL A 437 4.29 -18.87 -19.14
C VAL A 437 5.39 -18.16 -19.91
N VAL A 438 6.32 -18.90 -20.50
CA VAL A 438 7.53 -18.35 -21.14
C VAL A 438 7.24 -17.78 -22.52
N PHE A 439 6.45 -18.48 -23.35
CA PHE A 439 6.27 -18.15 -24.76
C PHE A 439 4.85 -17.65 -25.09
N GLY A 440 3.92 -17.72 -24.14
CA GLY A 440 2.51 -17.39 -24.34
C GLY A 440 1.70 -18.58 -24.90
N PRO A 441 0.36 -18.59 -24.72
CA PRO A 441 -0.49 -19.74 -25.06
C PRO A 441 -0.41 -20.17 -26.52
N GLU A 442 -0.50 -19.24 -27.46
CA GLU A 442 -0.49 -19.53 -28.89
C GLU A 442 0.85 -20.15 -29.35
N GLN A 443 1.97 -19.62 -28.88
CA GLN A 443 3.29 -20.16 -29.24
C GLN A 443 3.54 -21.49 -28.54
N ALA A 444 3.04 -21.67 -27.30
CA ALA A 444 3.12 -22.94 -26.58
C ALA A 444 2.43 -24.09 -27.33
N GLU A 445 1.25 -23.86 -27.91
CA GLU A 445 0.56 -24.87 -28.73
C GLU A 445 1.38 -25.26 -29.97
N LYS A 446 1.98 -24.28 -30.66
CA LYS A 446 2.85 -24.51 -31.81
C LYS A 446 4.09 -25.32 -31.43
N LEU A 447 4.69 -25.03 -30.29
CA LEU A 447 5.83 -25.77 -29.75
C LEU A 447 5.44 -27.21 -29.38
N ALA A 448 4.31 -27.38 -28.67
CA ALA A 448 3.81 -28.67 -28.23
C ALA A 448 3.55 -29.65 -29.39
N ALA A 449 3.19 -29.16 -30.58
CA ALA A 449 3.01 -29.97 -31.78
C ALA A 449 4.29 -30.72 -32.24
N HIS A 450 5.46 -30.34 -31.74
CA HIS A 450 6.75 -30.96 -32.07
C HIS A 450 7.28 -31.90 -30.98
N LEU A 451 6.56 -32.14 -29.87
CA LEU A 451 7.06 -32.91 -28.71
C LEU A 451 7.50 -34.33 -29.02
N ASP A 452 6.93 -34.96 -30.08
CA ASP A 452 7.31 -36.32 -30.54
C ASP A 452 8.62 -36.31 -31.33
N ASP A 453 9.09 -35.16 -31.80
CA ASP A 453 10.37 -34.99 -32.52
C ASP A 453 11.29 -34.08 -31.68
N ALA A 454 12.18 -34.70 -30.91
CA ALA A 454 13.08 -33.97 -30.02
C ALA A 454 13.95 -32.92 -30.74
N ALA A 455 14.44 -33.22 -31.94
CA ALA A 455 15.26 -32.29 -32.71
C ALA A 455 14.42 -31.15 -33.31
N GLY A 456 13.23 -31.45 -33.83
CA GLY A 456 12.28 -30.48 -34.32
C GLY A 456 11.79 -29.56 -33.23
N PHE A 457 11.47 -30.10 -32.03
CA PHE A 457 11.08 -29.34 -30.86
C PHE A 457 12.18 -28.37 -30.42
N ALA A 458 13.41 -28.84 -30.25
CA ALA A 458 14.54 -27.97 -29.87
C ALA A 458 14.80 -26.86 -30.90
N ALA A 459 14.71 -27.18 -32.20
CA ALA A 459 14.85 -26.20 -33.26
C ALA A 459 13.72 -25.13 -33.23
N ALA A 460 12.49 -25.53 -32.89
CA ALA A 460 11.36 -24.64 -32.73
C ALA A 460 11.54 -23.70 -31.48
N VAL A 461 11.94 -24.29 -30.35
CA VAL A 461 12.23 -23.53 -29.11
C VAL A 461 13.36 -22.52 -29.31
N ALA A 462 14.43 -22.90 -30.01
CA ALA A 462 15.55 -22.02 -30.30
C ALA A 462 15.13 -20.78 -31.09
N LYS A 463 14.14 -20.90 -31.97
CA LYS A 463 13.59 -19.79 -32.78
C LYS A 463 12.51 -19.00 -32.08
N ALA A 464 11.81 -19.60 -31.13
CA ALA A 464 10.75 -18.91 -30.38
C ALA A 464 11.33 -17.79 -29.50
N GLU A 465 10.61 -16.67 -29.41
CA GLU A 465 10.96 -15.56 -28.56
C GLU A 465 9.94 -15.46 -27.40
N SER A 466 10.41 -15.14 -26.22
CA SER A 466 9.53 -14.82 -25.10
C SER A 466 9.03 -13.37 -25.22
N PRO A 467 7.73 -13.14 -25.38
CA PRO A 467 7.20 -11.77 -25.41
C PRO A 467 7.41 -11.04 -24.05
N TRP A 468 7.63 -11.80 -22.98
CA TRP A 468 7.81 -11.31 -21.62
C TRP A 468 9.27 -11.22 -21.18
N ARG A 469 10.23 -11.49 -22.06
CA ARG A 469 11.68 -11.54 -21.75
C ARG A 469 12.04 -12.57 -20.67
N HIS A 470 11.27 -13.63 -20.51
CA HIS A 470 11.70 -14.77 -19.72
C HIS A 470 12.88 -15.48 -20.37
N GLY A 471 13.75 -16.09 -19.56
CA GLY A 471 14.74 -17.02 -20.06
C GLY A 471 14.08 -18.21 -20.77
N LYS A 472 14.66 -18.71 -21.89
CA LYS A 472 14.11 -19.86 -22.61
C LYS A 472 14.30 -21.18 -21.86
N THR A 473 15.21 -21.22 -20.88
CA THR A 473 15.52 -22.36 -20.02
C THR A 473 15.00 -22.16 -18.61
N VAL A 474 14.76 -23.26 -17.90
CA VAL A 474 14.37 -23.21 -16.49
C VAL A 474 15.46 -22.55 -15.64
N ALA A 475 16.73 -22.83 -15.93
CA ALA A 475 17.88 -22.18 -15.29
C ALA A 475 17.82 -20.65 -15.36
N GLY A 476 17.29 -20.08 -16.45
CA GLY A 476 17.08 -18.64 -16.63
C GLY A 476 15.92 -18.05 -15.84
N ASN A 477 15.04 -18.90 -15.25
CA ASN A 477 13.82 -18.51 -14.56
C ASN A 477 13.78 -19.02 -13.11
N ARG A 478 14.92 -18.95 -12.40
CA ARG A 478 15.00 -19.36 -10.99
C ARG A 478 14.54 -18.24 -10.07
N PHE A 479 13.76 -18.59 -9.06
CA PHE A 479 13.42 -17.66 -7.98
C PHE A 479 14.67 -17.28 -7.19
N ALA A 480 14.78 -15.99 -6.83
CA ALA A 480 15.76 -15.50 -5.88
C ALA A 480 15.20 -14.25 -5.19
N TRP A 481 15.09 -14.30 -3.86
CA TRP A 481 14.59 -13.18 -3.08
C TRP A 481 15.39 -11.88 -3.31
N GLU A 482 16.73 -11.98 -3.30
CA GLU A 482 17.61 -10.83 -3.48
C GLU A 482 17.36 -10.12 -4.82
N ARG A 483 17.15 -10.88 -5.90
CA ARG A 483 16.80 -10.32 -7.21
C ARG A 483 15.41 -9.70 -7.22
N SER A 484 14.48 -10.25 -6.45
CA SER A 484 13.12 -9.69 -6.35
C SER A 484 13.13 -8.28 -5.75
N ILE A 485 14.05 -7.98 -4.83
CA ILE A 485 14.15 -6.66 -4.17
C ILE A 485 15.28 -5.78 -4.70
N ARG A 486 16.27 -6.34 -5.38
CA ARG A 486 17.44 -5.66 -5.96
C ARG A 486 17.71 -6.19 -7.37
N PRO A 487 16.85 -5.85 -8.35
CA PRO A 487 16.97 -6.36 -9.71
C PRO A 487 18.22 -5.84 -10.45
N ILE A 488 18.77 -4.71 -10.02
CA ILE A 488 20.02 -4.16 -10.54
C ILE A 488 21.12 -4.48 -9.55
N ASP A 489 22.08 -5.29 -10.00
CA ASP A 489 23.26 -5.65 -9.22
C ASP A 489 24.14 -4.40 -9.03
N ARG A 490 24.54 -4.12 -7.78
CA ARG A 490 25.37 -2.98 -7.40
C ARG A 490 26.78 -3.04 -8.01
N GLU A 491 27.27 -4.22 -8.35
CA GLU A 491 28.57 -4.42 -9.00
C GLU A 491 28.50 -4.26 -10.53
N SER A 492 27.29 -4.14 -11.10
CA SER A 492 27.08 -4.07 -12.55
C SER A 492 27.25 -2.66 -13.15
N PHE A 493 27.48 -1.65 -12.33
CA PHE A 493 27.66 -0.26 -12.76
C PHE A 493 28.62 0.49 -11.82
N ALA A 494 29.33 1.48 -12.36
CA ALA A 494 30.21 2.37 -11.64
C ALA A 494 30.05 3.85 -12.04
N THR A 495 29.28 4.10 -13.13
CA THR A 495 29.04 5.45 -13.65
C THR A 495 27.53 5.75 -13.74
N PRO A 496 27.15 7.04 -13.81
CA PRO A 496 25.77 7.45 -14.04
C PRO A 496 25.15 6.85 -15.29
N GLU A 497 25.92 6.78 -16.39
CA GLU A 497 25.48 6.27 -17.68
C GLU A 497 25.20 4.76 -17.64
N GLU A 498 26.12 4.00 -17.04
CA GLU A 498 25.95 2.55 -16.85
C GLU A 498 24.74 2.25 -15.97
N TYR A 499 24.53 3.01 -14.89
CA TYR A 499 23.35 2.84 -14.04
C TYR A 499 22.07 3.12 -14.81
N ARG A 500 22.03 4.22 -15.60
CA ARG A 500 20.86 4.56 -16.41
C ARG A 500 20.53 3.47 -17.44
N GLU A 501 21.52 2.87 -18.08
CA GLU A 501 21.35 1.76 -19.02
C GLU A 501 20.71 0.55 -18.31
N ARG A 502 21.27 0.12 -17.15
CA ARG A 502 20.73 -0.98 -16.34
C ARG A 502 19.31 -0.70 -15.85
N PHE A 503 19.06 0.53 -15.48
CA PHE A 503 17.75 0.96 -15.01
C PHE A 503 16.68 0.88 -16.11
N LEU A 504 16.98 1.34 -17.33
CA LEU A 504 16.06 1.23 -18.48
C LEU A 504 15.82 -0.22 -18.87
N ASP A 505 16.84 -1.07 -18.86
CA ASP A 505 16.70 -2.50 -19.12
C ASP A 505 15.81 -3.18 -18.05
N PHE A 506 16.00 -2.83 -16.78
CA PHE A 506 15.13 -3.29 -15.69
C PHE A 506 13.67 -2.85 -15.90
N LEU A 507 13.41 -1.58 -16.19
CA LEU A 507 12.05 -1.10 -16.44
C LEU A 507 11.38 -1.86 -17.60
N ASP A 508 12.12 -2.14 -18.66
CA ASP A 508 11.61 -2.88 -19.81
C ASP A 508 11.18 -4.32 -19.43
N VAL A 509 11.96 -4.98 -18.59
CA VAL A 509 11.61 -6.30 -18.05
C VAL A 509 10.40 -6.22 -17.11
N ASP A 510 10.41 -5.29 -16.16
CA ASP A 510 9.34 -5.13 -15.16
C ASP A 510 7.99 -4.80 -15.81
N HIS A 511 8.00 -3.95 -16.86
CA HIS A 511 6.78 -3.60 -17.61
C HIS A 511 6.21 -4.81 -18.36
N ARG A 512 7.06 -5.61 -19.02
CA ARG A 512 6.62 -6.83 -19.70
C ARG A 512 6.06 -7.86 -18.72
N TRP A 513 6.67 -7.98 -17.55
CA TRP A 513 6.16 -8.85 -16.49
C TRP A 513 4.82 -8.36 -15.93
N ALA A 514 4.66 -7.05 -15.77
CA ALA A 514 3.38 -6.47 -15.35
C ALA A 514 2.28 -6.70 -16.41
N ALA A 515 2.61 -6.55 -17.70
CA ALA A 515 1.70 -6.83 -18.82
C ALA A 515 1.27 -8.30 -18.90
N GLN A 516 2.11 -9.24 -18.45
CA GLN A 516 1.77 -10.68 -18.35
C GLN A 516 0.74 -10.96 -17.24
N ASN A 517 0.48 -10.02 -16.34
CA ASN A 517 -0.40 -10.06 -15.17
C ASN A 517 0.10 -10.90 -13.97
N ASN A 518 -0.69 -10.89 -12.89
CA ASN A 518 -0.34 -11.52 -11.61
C ASN A 518 -0.83 -12.97 -11.42
N LEU A 519 -1.38 -13.59 -12.48
CA LEU A 519 -1.69 -15.03 -12.52
C LEU A 519 -0.73 -15.81 -13.43
N MET A 520 -0.14 -15.12 -14.42
CA MET A 520 0.72 -15.75 -15.41
C MET A 520 2.20 -15.44 -15.20
N ASN A 521 2.54 -14.28 -14.64
CA ASN A 521 3.94 -13.95 -14.36
C ASN A 521 4.37 -14.49 -12.99
N PRO A 522 5.40 -15.38 -12.90
CA PRO A 522 5.82 -15.97 -11.63
C PRO A 522 6.26 -14.96 -10.57
N ALA A 523 7.01 -13.92 -10.98
CA ALA A 523 7.50 -12.89 -10.05
C ALA A 523 6.36 -12.00 -9.53
N LYS A 524 5.45 -11.57 -10.41
CA LYS A 524 4.29 -10.76 -10.03
C LYS A 524 3.29 -11.57 -9.20
N ALA A 525 3.09 -12.85 -9.52
CA ALA A 525 2.25 -13.75 -8.74
C ALA A 525 2.79 -13.95 -7.31
N ALA A 526 4.09 -14.19 -7.17
CA ALA A 526 4.73 -14.36 -5.86
C ALA A 526 4.67 -13.07 -5.02
N ALA A 527 4.97 -11.92 -5.64
CA ALA A 527 4.93 -10.63 -4.95
C ALA A 527 3.51 -10.29 -4.46
N ASP A 528 2.54 -10.30 -5.36
CA ASP A 528 1.14 -9.99 -5.05
C ASP A 528 0.52 -11.00 -4.08
N GLY A 529 0.74 -12.29 -4.33
CA GLY A 529 0.15 -13.36 -3.54
C GLY A 529 0.60 -13.35 -2.09
N VAL A 530 1.88 -13.05 -1.83
CA VAL A 530 2.40 -13.04 -0.45
C VAL A 530 2.19 -11.70 0.24
N TRP A 531 2.56 -10.60 -0.42
CA TRP A 531 2.57 -9.30 0.25
C TRP A 531 1.23 -8.55 0.21
N ARG A 532 0.36 -8.87 -0.74
CA ARG A 532 -0.98 -8.27 -0.85
C ARG A 532 -2.08 -9.20 -0.37
N ASP A 533 -2.14 -10.43 -0.90
CA ASP A 533 -3.26 -11.33 -0.60
C ASP A 533 -3.17 -11.88 0.84
N LEU A 534 -1.95 -12.12 1.38
CA LEU A 534 -1.71 -12.57 2.76
C LEU A 534 -1.46 -11.40 3.73
N ARG A 535 -1.96 -10.21 3.40
CA ARG A 535 -1.80 -9.03 4.26
C ARG A 535 -2.35 -9.26 5.68
N ASP A 536 -3.50 -9.92 5.81
CA ASP A 536 -4.14 -10.15 7.10
C ASP A 536 -3.31 -11.10 7.97
N THR A 537 -2.69 -12.12 7.37
CA THR A 537 -1.73 -12.99 8.06
C THR A 537 -0.47 -12.23 8.51
N LEU A 538 0.03 -11.31 7.69
CA LEU A 538 1.15 -10.44 8.07
C LEU A 538 0.74 -9.49 9.21
N ALA A 539 -0.46 -8.91 9.17
CA ALA A 539 -1.02 -8.09 10.24
C ALA A 539 -1.14 -8.90 11.54
N HIS A 540 -1.63 -10.14 11.49
CA HIS A 540 -1.68 -11.05 12.64
C HIS A 540 -0.30 -11.30 13.29
N ALA A 541 0.75 -11.29 12.49
CA ALA A 541 2.11 -11.43 13.01
C ALA A 541 2.65 -10.16 13.69
N VAL A 542 2.26 -8.97 13.19
CA VAL A 542 2.92 -7.68 13.49
C VAL A 542 2.13 -6.82 14.48
N ASP A 543 0.79 -6.76 14.32
CA ASP A 543 -0.08 -5.80 14.98
C ASP A 543 -0.04 -5.88 16.52
N PHE A 544 -0.28 -4.72 17.14
CA PHE A 544 -0.39 -4.58 18.60
C PHE A 544 0.79 -5.16 19.38
N GLY A 545 2.00 -5.01 18.86
CA GLY A 545 3.21 -5.51 19.50
C GLY A 545 3.43 -7.01 19.31
N GLY A 546 3.02 -7.57 18.17
CA GLY A 546 3.37 -8.94 17.78
C GLY A 546 4.86 -9.17 17.58
N LEU A 547 5.62 -8.09 17.32
CA LEU A 547 7.08 -8.09 17.20
C LEU A 547 7.74 -7.39 18.39
N HIS A 548 8.94 -7.84 18.81
CA HIS A 548 9.73 -7.10 19.80
C HIS A 548 10.28 -5.78 19.25
N ALA A 549 10.67 -4.84 20.10
CA ALA A 549 10.93 -3.45 19.75
C ALA A 549 11.93 -3.26 18.61
N ALA A 550 13.08 -3.96 18.61
CA ALA A 550 14.07 -3.86 17.52
C ALA A 550 13.54 -4.45 16.21
N SER A 551 12.87 -5.60 16.28
CA SER A 551 12.28 -6.24 15.10
C SER A 551 11.15 -5.41 14.51
N HIS A 552 10.33 -4.76 15.33
CA HIS A 552 9.28 -3.85 14.89
C HIS A 552 9.88 -2.65 14.13
N ARG A 553 10.94 -2.05 14.68
CA ARG A 553 11.68 -0.98 13.99
C ARG A 553 12.26 -1.45 12.66
N ASP A 554 12.85 -2.66 12.60
CA ASP A 554 13.38 -3.25 11.38
C ASP A 554 12.26 -3.52 10.37
N PHE A 555 11.11 -4.05 10.82
CA PHE A 555 9.94 -4.28 9.96
C PHE A 555 9.49 -2.99 9.26
N LEU A 556 9.26 -1.92 10.00
CA LEU A 556 8.83 -0.63 9.43
C LEU A 556 9.89 0.00 8.50
N ASN A 557 11.19 -0.18 8.81
CA ASN A 557 12.26 0.45 8.06
C ASN A 557 12.76 -0.35 6.86
N VAL A 558 12.55 -1.67 6.83
CA VAL A 558 13.05 -2.58 5.79
C VAL A 558 11.91 -3.29 5.08
N PHE A 559 11.13 -4.12 5.80
CA PHE A 559 10.15 -5.02 5.17
C PHE A 559 8.94 -4.28 4.61
N MET A 560 8.45 -3.23 5.29
CA MET A 560 7.42 -2.33 4.75
C MET A 560 7.83 -1.67 3.43
N ARG A 561 9.11 -1.37 3.26
CA ARG A 561 9.61 -0.80 1.99
C ARG A 561 9.69 -1.83 0.89
N HIS A 562 9.98 -3.10 1.22
CA HIS A 562 9.89 -4.20 0.26
C HIS A 562 8.45 -4.41 -0.16
N HIS A 563 7.52 -4.50 0.79
CA HIS A 563 6.08 -4.54 0.52
C HIS A 563 5.65 -3.41 -0.43
N ASN A 564 5.93 -2.16 -0.08
CA ASN A 564 5.52 -1.01 -0.89
C ASN A 564 6.11 -1.03 -2.30
N ARG A 565 7.37 -1.47 -2.45
CA ARG A 565 8.00 -1.56 -3.77
C ARG A 565 7.41 -2.65 -4.63
N LEU A 566 7.14 -3.82 -4.06
CA LEU A 566 6.69 -5.01 -4.78
C LEU A 566 5.20 -4.94 -5.16
N CYS A 567 4.34 -4.36 -4.29
CA CYS A 567 2.87 -4.48 -4.42
C CYS A 567 2.12 -3.16 -4.58
N ASN A 568 2.72 -2.02 -4.18
CA ASN A 568 2.06 -0.73 -4.17
C ASN A 568 2.59 0.23 -5.25
N GLY A 569 2.92 -0.31 -6.42
CA GLY A 569 3.42 0.47 -7.55
C GLY A 569 2.34 1.24 -8.29
N ALA A 570 2.80 2.08 -9.24
CA ALA A 570 1.93 2.76 -10.18
C ALA A 570 1.45 1.80 -11.28
N ALA A 571 0.37 2.18 -11.94
CA ALA A 571 -0.14 1.50 -13.12
C ALA A 571 0.95 1.31 -14.19
N LEU A 572 0.87 0.22 -14.96
CA LEU A 572 1.81 -0.04 -16.06
C LEU A 572 1.92 1.15 -17.01
N GLU A 573 0.80 1.72 -17.47
CA GLU A 573 0.77 2.88 -18.37
C GLU A 573 1.48 4.12 -17.80
N VAL A 574 1.40 4.31 -16.48
CA VAL A 574 2.11 5.39 -15.78
C VAL A 574 3.61 5.12 -15.79
N MET A 575 4.02 3.88 -15.56
CA MET A 575 5.42 3.49 -15.56
C MET A 575 6.04 3.54 -16.98
N GLU A 576 5.25 3.28 -18.02
CA GLU A 576 5.67 3.51 -19.42
C GLU A 576 5.95 4.98 -19.71
N LYS A 577 5.12 5.90 -19.18
CA LYS A 577 5.41 7.34 -19.23
C LYS A 577 6.71 7.69 -18.52
N ILE A 578 6.95 7.14 -17.32
CA ILE A 578 8.20 7.33 -16.57
C ILE A 578 9.39 6.83 -17.38
N ARG A 579 9.30 5.65 -18.00
CA ARG A 579 10.34 5.11 -18.89
C ARG A 579 10.66 6.07 -20.03
N ALA A 580 9.64 6.59 -20.71
CA ALA A 580 9.80 7.55 -21.80
C ALA A 580 10.50 8.83 -21.35
N LEU A 581 10.19 9.34 -20.16
CA LEU A 581 10.82 10.53 -19.58
C LEU A 581 12.30 10.29 -19.20
N VAL A 582 12.62 9.11 -18.65
CA VAL A 582 14.00 8.72 -18.38
C VAL A 582 14.78 8.55 -19.69
N GLU A 583 14.18 7.92 -20.71
CA GLU A 583 14.79 7.76 -22.03
C GLU A 583 15.02 9.12 -22.73
N HIS A 584 14.08 10.05 -22.60
CA HIS A 584 14.22 11.42 -23.11
C HIS A 584 15.34 12.20 -22.38
N GLY A 585 15.62 11.87 -21.11
CA GLY A 585 16.63 12.54 -20.28
C GLY A 585 16.08 13.69 -19.42
N LEU A 586 14.75 13.95 -19.45
CA LEU A 586 14.13 14.95 -18.58
C LEU A 586 14.01 14.45 -17.14
N VAL A 587 13.78 13.17 -16.95
CA VAL A 587 13.87 12.51 -15.64
C VAL A 587 15.27 11.91 -15.50
N ASP A 588 16.00 12.42 -14.52
CA ASP A 588 17.36 11.99 -14.19
C ASP A 588 17.37 11.09 -12.96
N ILE A 589 17.85 9.85 -13.15
CA ILE A 589 18.01 8.84 -12.09
C ILE A 589 19.49 8.50 -11.85
N SER A 590 20.41 9.23 -12.45
CA SER A 590 21.83 8.92 -12.53
C SER A 590 22.55 8.95 -11.17
N ALA A 591 21.94 9.54 -10.15
CA ALA A 591 22.43 9.46 -8.77
C ALA A 591 22.47 8.02 -8.22
N GLY A 592 21.61 7.13 -8.74
CA GLY A 592 21.59 5.72 -8.37
C GLY A 592 21.17 5.45 -6.92
N PRO A 593 21.45 4.22 -6.42
CA PRO A 593 21.19 3.84 -5.04
C PRO A 593 22.00 4.63 -4.02
N ASP A 594 21.44 4.74 -2.79
CA ASP A 594 22.08 5.37 -1.63
C ASP A 594 22.52 6.82 -1.87
N ALA A 595 21.85 7.53 -2.77
CA ALA A 595 22.14 8.95 -3.03
C ALA A 595 21.78 9.82 -1.82
N GLU A 596 22.58 10.87 -1.61
CA GLU A 596 22.47 11.81 -0.51
C GLU A 596 22.32 13.25 -1.00
N VAL A 597 21.71 14.10 -0.16
CA VAL A 597 21.60 15.54 -0.41
C VAL A 597 22.63 16.28 0.41
N ALA A 598 23.50 17.02 -0.27
CA ALA A 598 24.40 18.01 0.32
C ALA A 598 23.88 19.44 0.06
N MET A 599 24.37 20.38 0.82
CA MET A 599 24.10 21.82 0.69
C MET A 599 25.37 22.52 0.23
N ASP A 600 25.33 23.18 -0.92
CA ASP A 600 26.45 23.94 -1.47
C ASP A 600 26.25 25.42 -1.15
N GLU A 601 26.94 25.90 -0.13
CA GLU A 601 26.86 27.28 0.37
C GLU A 601 27.39 28.31 -0.65
N GLU A 602 28.35 27.92 -1.49
CA GLU A 602 28.93 28.82 -2.50
C GLU A 602 27.98 29.05 -3.67
N ARG A 603 27.30 27.98 -4.10
CA ARG A 603 26.32 28.05 -5.20
C ARG A 603 24.92 28.46 -4.72
N GLY A 604 24.64 28.29 -3.44
CA GLY A 604 23.31 28.49 -2.88
C GLY A 604 22.28 27.47 -3.38
N SER A 605 22.71 26.25 -3.74
CA SER A 605 21.89 25.17 -4.26
C SER A 605 22.08 23.87 -3.48
N PHE A 606 21.11 22.97 -3.54
CA PHE A 606 21.32 21.60 -3.09
C PHE A 606 22.16 20.83 -4.12
N VAL A 607 22.82 19.76 -3.69
CA VAL A 607 23.56 18.85 -4.57
C VAL A 607 23.19 17.41 -4.24
N VAL A 608 22.63 16.70 -5.20
CA VAL A 608 22.37 15.26 -5.10
C VAL A 608 23.65 14.52 -5.45
N ARG A 609 24.17 13.73 -4.50
CA ARG A 609 25.40 12.95 -4.64
C ARG A 609 25.09 11.47 -4.72
N GLY A 610 25.48 10.85 -5.82
CA GLY A 610 25.38 9.41 -6.01
C GLY A 610 26.55 8.68 -5.33
N ALA A 611 26.25 7.88 -4.32
CA ALA A 611 27.27 7.17 -3.54
C ALA A 611 28.02 6.10 -4.37
N LEU A 612 27.31 5.43 -5.29
CA LEU A 612 27.85 4.35 -6.12
C LEU A 612 28.23 4.81 -7.53
N THR A 613 27.52 5.80 -8.06
CA THR A 613 27.72 6.31 -9.43
C THR A 613 28.74 7.45 -9.51
N GLY A 614 29.02 8.09 -8.38
CA GLY A 614 29.86 9.30 -8.33
C GLY A 614 29.18 10.57 -8.88
N ALA A 615 27.87 10.51 -9.24
CA ALA A 615 27.14 11.66 -9.72
C ALA A 615 27.13 12.82 -8.71
N GLN A 616 27.18 14.06 -9.22
CA GLN A 616 27.02 15.29 -8.43
C GLN A 616 26.11 16.23 -9.21
N ILE A 617 24.83 16.29 -8.83
CA ILE A 617 23.79 16.97 -9.59
C ILE A 617 23.29 18.16 -8.77
N PRO A 618 23.56 19.41 -9.17
CA PRO A 618 22.98 20.58 -8.54
C PRO A 618 21.46 20.60 -8.75
N VAL A 619 20.72 20.96 -7.71
CA VAL A 619 19.26 21.13 -7.78
C VAL A 619 18.84 22.44 -7.11
N ASP A 620 17.97 23.19 -7.76
CA ASP A 620 17.49 24.48 -7.30
C ASP A 620 16.33 24.34 -6.32
N ILE A 621 15.50 23.32 -6.57
CA ILE A 621 14.29 23.02 -5.80
C ILE A 621 14.39 21.59 -5.29
N LEU A 622 14.36 21.40 -3.97
CA LEU A 622 14.32 20.10 -3.34
C LEU A 622 12.92 19.80 -2.82
N VAL A 623 12.32 18.72 -3.29
CA VAL A 623 10.98 18.27 -2.87
C VAL A 623 11.09 17.01 -2.04
N ASP A 624 10.52 16.99 -0.84
CA ASP A 624 10.33 15.76 -0.09
C ASP A 624 9.06 15.06 -0.55
N SER A 625 9.21 14.11 -1.46
CA SER A 625 8.12 13.32 -2.05
C SER A 625 7.91 11.97 -1.33
N ARG A 626 8.45 11.81 -0.13
CA ARG A 626 8.19 10.64 0.70
C ARG A 626 6.87 10.82 1.46
N VAL A 627 6.13 9.74 1.64
CA VAL A 627 5.05 9.71 2.64
C VAL A 627 5.72 9.62 4.02
N HIS A 628 5.44 10.59 4.87
CA HIS A 628 5.93 10.62 6.24
C HIS A 628 5.11 9.62 7.09
N PRO A 629 5.70 8.92 8.05
CA PRO A 629 4.92 8.16 9.03
C PRO A 629 4.07 9.12 9.87
N PHE A 630 2.93 8.65 10.34
CA PHE A 630 2.14 9.39 11.31
C PHE A 630 2.96 9.63 12.59
N ASP A 631 2.96 10.87 13.08
CA ASP A 631 3.65 11.25 14.30
C ASP A 631 2.78 12.27 15.06
N ALA A 632 2.04 11.79 16.02
CA ALA A 632 1.07 12.57 16.79
C ALA A 632 1.67 13.79 17.52
N GLU A 633 2.97 13.73 17.88
CA GLU A 633 3.66 14.79 18.58
C GLU A 633 4.16 15.91 17.64
N ASN A 634 4.56 15.53 16.42
CA ASN A 634 5.19 16.41 15.44
C ASN A 634 4.29 16.73 14.25
N ASP A 635 3.00 16.41 14.32
CA ASP A 635 2.02 16.74 13.29
C ASP A 635 1.90 18.27 13.11
N VAL A 636 1.76 18.73 11.86
CA VAL A 636 1.50 20.15 11.55
C VAL A 636 0.11 20.59 11.98
N LEU A 637 -0.83 19.65 12.16
CA LEU A 637 -2.16 19.92 12.68
C LEU A 637 -2.13 19.94 14.22
N PRO A 638 -2.70 20.98 14.86
CA PRO A 638 -2.61 21.13 16.32
C PRO A 638 -3.41 20.09 17.10
N ILE A 639 -4.34 19.38 16.46
CA ILE A 639 -5.25 18.44 17.15
C ILE A 639 -4.51 17.37 17.93
N TYR A 640 -3.58 16.63 17.31
CA TYR A 640 -2.89 15.54 17.98
C TYR A 640 -1.91 16.00 19.07
N PRO A 641 -1.07 17.03 18.85
CA PRO A 641 -0.28 17.63 19.92
C PRO A 641 -1.13 18.12 21.10
N ASN A 642 -2.33 18.66 20.83
CA ASN A 642 -3.24 19.14 21.88
C ASN A 642 -3.86 17.98 22.66
N LEU A 643 -4.33 16.92 21.98
CA LEU A 643 -4.85 15.73 22.64
C LEU A 643 -3.80 15.05 23.53
N LEU A 644 -2.54 14.96 23.07
CA LEU A 644 -1.41 14.46 23.88
C LEU A 644 -1.19 15.32 25.12
N ARG A 645 -1.14 16.67 24.95
CA ARG A 645 -0.92 17.61 26.07
C ARG A 645 -2.04 17.54 27.11
N ARG A 646 -3.28 17.32 26.68
CA ARG A 646 -4.44 17.13 27.58
C ARG A 646 -4.50 15.75 28.21
N GLY A 647 -3.70 14.81 27.73
CA GLY A 647 -3.73 13.41 28.20
C GLY A 647 -4.97 12.63 27.74
N LEU A 648 -5.72 13.13 26.76
CA LEU A 648 -6.85 12.41 26.17
C LEU A 648 -6.41 11.23 25.30
N VAL A 649 -5.18 11.27 24.82
CA VAL A 649 -4.50 10.19 24.10
C VAL A 649 -3.07 10.05 24.62
N ARG A 650 -2.44 8.91 24.38
CA ARG A 650 -1.00 8.70 24.58
C ARG A 650 -0.40 8.03 23.34
N LYS A 651 0.92 8.18 23.14
CA LYS A 651 1.63 7.42 22.10
C LYS A 651 1.72 5.95 22.49
N TRP A 652 1.58 5.08 21.51
CA TRP A 652 1.84 3.67 21.71
C TRP A 652 3.33 3.41 21.87
N ARG A 653 3.67 2.47 22.75
CA ARG A 653 5.04 2.11 23.08
C ARG A 653 5.19 0.59 23.05
N ASN A 654 6.12 0.13 22.22
CA ASN A 654 6.56 -1.26 22.24
C ASN A 654 7.69 -1.42 23.26
N PRO A 655 7.48 -2.13 24.35
CA PRO A 655 8.51 -2.26 25.39
C PRO A 655 9.69 -3.07 24.86
N GLY A 656 10.92 -2.56 25.11
CA GLY A 656 12.16 -3.27 24.85
C GLY A 656 12.49 -4.26 25.96
N ILE A 657 13.01 -5.44 25.58
CA ILE A 657 13.61 -6.40 26.51
C ILE A 657 15.12 -6.32 26.29
N ASP A 658 15.85 -5.83 27.29
CA ASP A 658 17.29 -5.56 27.20
C ASP A 658 17.68 -4.53 26.09
N GLU A 659 16.71 -3.79 25.58
CA GLU A 659 16.87 -2.75 24.58
C GLU A 659 15.92 -1.57 24.87
N PRO A 660 16.15 -0.36 24.29
CA PRO A 660 15.22 0.75 24.46
C PRO A 660 13.84 0.44 23.88
N ASP A 661 12.80 0.95 24.53
CA ASP A 661 11.45 0.96 23.99
C ASP A 661 11.40 1.57 22.60
N PHE A 662 10.45 1.14 21.79
CA PHE A 662 10.22 1.69 20.45
C PHE A 662 8.87 2.37 20.36
N GLU A 663 8.87 3.64 19.95
CA GLU A 663 7.67 4.42 19.65
C GLU A 663 7.60 4.65 18.13
N PRO A 664 6.67 4.02 17.39
CA PRO A 664 6.56 4.19 15.94
C PRO A 664 5.96 5.54 15.53
N GLY A 665 5.29 6.24 16.45
CA GLY A 665 4.63 7.54 16.22
C GLY A 665 3.10 7.47 16.37
N GLY A 666 2.50 6.31 16.16
CA GLY A 666 1.06 6.07 16.32
C GLY A 666 0.57 6.15 17.77
N LEU A 667 -0.73 6.30 17.93
CA LEU A 667 -1.39 6.39 19.21
C LEU A 667 -1.69 5.01 19.79
N ASP A 668 -1.78 4.95 21.11
CA ASP A 668 -2.20 3.75 21.84
C ASP A 668 -3.71 3.61 21.74
N LEU A 669 -4.14 2.67 20.90
CA LEU A 669 -5.55 2.40 20.60
C LEU A 669 -5.90 0.97 21.00
N THR A 670 -7.15 0.78 21.43
CA THR A 670 -7.72 -0.56 21.59
C THR A 670 -7.98 -1.19 20.19
N ALA A 671 -8.29 -2.48 20.16
CA ALA A 671 -8.73 -3.15 18.93
C ALA A 671 -9.98 -2.53 18.30
N ASP A 672 -10.78 -1.80 19.08
CA ASP A 672 -11.97 -1.08 18.66
C ASP A 672 -11.69 0.42 18.36
N PHE A 673 -10.40 0.77 18.22
CA PHE A 673 -9.92 2.12 17.86
C PHE A 673 -10.21 3.23 18.88
N HIS A 674 -10.47 2.87 20.15
CA HIS A 674 -10.57 3.87 21.22
C HIS A 674 -9.20 4.18 21.80
N PRO A 675 -8.88 5.44 22.07
CA PRO A 675 -7.60 5.81 22.63
C PRO A 675 -7.47 5.39 24.09
N VAL A 676 -6.27 4.94 24.43
CA VAL A 676 -5.83 4.84 25.81
C VAL A 676 -5.27 6.20 26.23
N ARG A 677 -5.84 6.76 27.31
CA ARG A 677 -5.46 8.05 27.87
C ARG A 677 -4.12 7.98 28.60
N ALA A 678 -3.58 9.15 28.96
CA ALA A 678 -2.34 9.20 29.75
C ALA A 678 -2.46 8.55 31.14
N ASP A 679 -3.67 8.49 31.73
CA ASP A 679 -3.98 7.83 32.98
C ASP A 679 -4.21 6.32 32.85
N GLY A 680 -4.16 5.77 31.63
CA GLY A 680 -4.36 4.35 31.34
C GLY A 680 -5.82 3.94 31.17
N LEU A 681 -6.77 4.87 31.21
CA LEU A 681 -8.17 4.60 30.95
C LEU A 681 -8.46 4.64 29.44
N VAL A 682 -9.41 3.82 28.99
CA VAL A 682 -9.91 3.86 27.61
C VAL A 682 -11.03 4.89 27.48
N ASP A 683 -10.92 5.80 26.54
CA ASP A 683 -11.97 6.79 26.26
C ASP A 683 -12.88 6.34 25.11
N ARG A 684 -14.02 5.76 25.44
CA ARG A 684 -14.99 5.24 24.46
C ARG A 684 -15.83 6.32 23.77
N ARG A 685 -15.70 7.60 24.17
CA ARG A 685 -16.35 8.74 23.50
C ARG A 685 -15.58 9.15 22.23
N LEU A 686 -14.31 8.76 22.15
CA LEU A 686 -13.40 9.11 21.08
C LEU A 686 -13.00 7.86 20.32
N THR A 687 -13.13 7.89 19.00
CA THR A 687 -12.68 6.81 18.10
C THR A 687 -11.77 7.41 17.03
N LEU A 688 -10.64 6.77 16.76
CA LEU A 688 -9.65 7.25 15.80
C LEU A 688 -9.36 6.16 14.75
N LEU A 689 -9.89 6.34 13.53
CA LEU A 689 -9.69 5.40 12.43
C LEU A 689 -8.59 5.87 11.47
N GLY A 690 -7.85 4.91 10.93
CA GLY A 690 -6.83 5.13 9.91
C GLY A 690 -5.47 5.54 10.49
N PRO A 691 -4.78 6.57 9.97
CA PRO A 691 -3.40 6.91 10.29
C PRO A 691 -3.02 7.03 11.77
N PRO A 692 -3.89 7.42 12.71
CA PRO A 692 -3.54 7.41 14.13
C PRO A 692 -3.06 6.06 14.68
N SER A 693 -3.42 4.94 14.04
CA SER A 693 -2.94 3.60 14.38
C SER A 693 -1.68 3.16 13.62
N GLU A 694 -1.13 4.02 12.74
CA GLU A 694 0.02 3.67 11.91
C GLU A 694 1.24 3.30 12.74
N GLY A 695 1.91 2.22 12.36
CA GLY A 695 3.03 1.67 13.09
C GLY A 695 2.63 0.78 14.28
N VAL A 696 1.40 0.88 14.79
CA VAL A 696 0.81 -0.07 15.76
C VAL A 696 0.12 -1.20 15.02
N MET A 697 -0.58 -0.84 13.96
CA MET A 697 -1.25 -1.76 13.03
C MET A 697 -0.63 -1.67 11.64
N PHE A 698 -0.58 -2.81 10.96
CA PHE A 698 -0.04 -2.93 9.62
C PHE A 698 -1.07 -2.48 8.59
N PHE A 699 -0.76 -1.40 7.87
CA PHE A 699 -1.44 -0.96 6.64
C PHE A 699 -2.94 -0.61 6.79
N GLN A 700 -3.21 0.58 7.29
CA GLN A 700 -4.58 1.06 7.57
C GLN A 700 -5.22 1.87 6.42
N LEU A 701 -4.49 2.13 5.32
CA LEU A 701 -4.97 2.97 4.22
C LEU A 701 -5.37 2.13 3.00
N GLY A 702 -6.51 2.46 2.42
CA GLY A 702 -6.96 1.84 1.16
C GLY A 702 -8.31 2.38 0.71
N ALA A 703 -8.53 2.45 -0.61
CA ALA A 703 -9.87 2.65 -1.15
C ALA A 703 -10.69 1.37 -0.91
N LEU A 704 -11.98 1.53 -0.61
CA LEU A 704 -12.88 0.41 -0.41
C LEU A 704 -13.00 -0.42 -1.70
N ARG A 705 -13.02 -1.75 -1.58
CA ARG A 705 -13.18 -2.67 -2.70
C ARG A 705 -14.56 -3.30 -2.70
N PRO A 706 -15.22 -3.41 -3.85
CA PRO A 706 -16.47 -4.17 -3.98
C PRO A 706 -16.20 -5.67 -3.92
N ASN A 707 -17.23 -6.44 -3.63
CA ASN A 707 -17.22 -7.92 -3.65
C ASN A 707 -16.18 -8.56 -2.72
N GLN A 708 -15.80 -7.85 -1.66
CA GLN A 708 -14.83 -8.32 -0.67
C GLN A 708 -15.16 -7.84 0.74
N ASN A 709 -14.84 -8.69 1.72
CA ASN A 709 -14.88 -8.32 3.13
C ASN A 709 -13.66 -7.42 3.47
N HIS A 710 -13.71 -6.16 3.03
CA HIS A 710 -12.57 -5.26 3.09
C HIS A 710 -12.35 -4.70 4.51
N HIS A 711 -11.11 -4.74 5.02
CA HIS A 711 -10.76 -4.30 6.39
C HIS A 711 -11.22 -2.89 6.75
N VAL A 712 -11.11 -1.91 5.83
CA VAL A 712 -11.59 -0.53 6.09
C VAL A 712 -13.08 -0.51 6.44
N MET A 713 -13.88 -1.37 5.80
CA MET A 713 -15.30 -1.49 6.14
C MET A 713 -15.49 -2.21 7.48
N GLN A 714 -14.67 -3.23 7.80
CA GLN A 714 -14.73 -3.91 9.10
C GLN A 714 -14.41 -2.96 10.25
N ASP A 715 -13.42 -2.08 10.09
CA ASP A 715 -13.09 -1.05 11.08
C ASP A 715 -14.27 -0.10 11.31
N ILE A 716 -14.96 0.32 10.25
CA ILE A 716 -16.15 1.15 10.33
C ILE A 716 -17.32 0.40 10.97
N LEU A 717 -17.49 -0.89 10.68
CA LEU A 717 -18.52 -1.72 11.29
C LEU A 717 -18.29 -1.94 12.78
N CYS A 718 -17.04 -2.02 13.21
CA CYS A 718 -16.69 -2.07 14.62
C CYS A 718 -17.19 -0.80 15.33
N TRP A 719 -16.85 0.38 14.79
CA TRP A 719 -17.30 1.66 15.32
C TRP A 719 -18.82 1.82 15.30
N ILE A 720 -19.54 1.53 14.19
CA ILE A 720 -20.97 1.80 14.07
C ILE A 720 -21.81 0.96 15.04
N ARG A 721 -21.40 -0.29 15.31
CA ARG A 721 -22.06 -1.17 16.29
C ARG A 721 -21.99 -0.57 17.70
N GLU A 722 -20.83 -0.10 18.11
CA GLU A 722 -20.68 0.55 19.42
C GLU A 722 -21.40 1.89 19.52
N PHE A 723 -21.33 2.70 18.46
CA PHE A 723 -22.05 3.98 18.40
C PHE A 723 -23.56 3.79 18.65
N TRP A 724 -24.20 2.85 17.99
CA TRP A 724 -25.62 2.59 18.20
C TRP A 724 -25.91 1.97 19.59
N ALA A 725 -25.07 1.10 20.08
CA ALA A 725 -25.20 0.55 21.43
C ALA A 725 -25.16 1.63 22.52
N GLN A 726 -24.30 2.63 22.34
CA GLN A 726 -24.23 3.81 23.23
C GLN A 726 -25.45 4.75 23.09
N ALA A 727 -25.90 4.98 21.86
CA ALA A 727 -27.06 5.82 21.59
C ALA A 727 -28.37 5.24 22.15
N ASP A 728 -28.56 3.92 22.07
CA ASP A 728 -29.76 3.23 22.56
C ASP A 728 -29.85 3.19 24.10
N THR A 729 -28.74 3.12 24.78
CA THR A 729 -28.73 2.98 26.26
C THR A 729 -29.08 4.30 26.99
N GLY A 730 -28.97 5.45 26.35
CA GLY A 730 -29.34 6.77 26.90
C GLY A 730 -28.67 7.12 28.24
N LYS A 731 -27.73 6.30 28.68
CA LYS A 731 -27.00 6.45 29.93
C LYS A 731 -25.56 6.82 29.63
N ALA A 732 -25.10 7.91 30.20
CA ALA A 732 -23.69 8.13 30.50
C ALA A 732 -23.26 7.08 31.56
N SER A 733 -23.23 5.78 31.21
CA SER A 733 -22.51 4.78 31.99
C SER A 733 -21.02 5.06 31.82
N ASP A 734 -20.20 4.73 32.81
CA ASP A 734 -18.74 4.90 32.83
C ASP A 734 -18.11 4.74 31.42
N ARG A 735 -17.99 5.88 30.71
CA ARG A 735 -17.46 5.93 29.33
C ARG A 735 -15.94 5.85 29.30
N THR A 736 -15.34 5.67 30.48
CA THR A 736 -13.91 5.41 30.67
C THR A 736 -13.74 4.11 31.47
N GLU A 737 -13.08 3.13 30.88
CA GLU A 737 -12.77 1.85 31.52
C GLU A 737 -11.25 1.66 31.62
N SER A 738 -10.80 0.88 32.61
CA SER A 738 -9.39 0.48 32.69
C SER A 738 -9.00 -0.32 31.45
N ALA A 739 -7.86 0.00 30.84
CA ALA A 739 -7.31 -0.71 29.68
C ALA A 739 -7.18 -2.23 29.89
N GLN A 740 -7.19 -2.68 31.17
CA GLN A 740 -7.15 -4.09 31.54
C GLN A 740 -8.48 -4.85 31.28
N ALA A 741 -9.61 -4.16 31.19
CA ALA A 741 -10.94 -4.81 31.02
C ALA A 741 -11.36 -5.00 29.56
N GLY A 742 -10.91 -4.14 28.65
CA GLY A 742 -11.42 -4.05 27.26
C GLY A 742 -10.90 -5.08 26.23
N ALA A 743 -9.93 -5.94 26.57
CA ALA A 743 -9.23 -6.76 25.56
C ALA A 743 -9.65 -8.24 25.53
N LEU A 744 -10.85 -8.61 26.00
CA LEU A 744 -11.36 -9.99 25.93
C LEU A 744 -12.06 -10.34 24.61
N VAL A 745 -12.21 -9.41 23.67
CA VAL A 745 -12.99 -9.60 22.41
C VAL A 745 -12.12 -9.66 21.14
N GLY A 746 -10.81 -9.43 21.23
CA GLY A 746 -9.92 -9.35 20.07
C GLY A 746 -9.30 -10.67 19.57
N ALA A 747 -9.87 -11.85 19.86
CA ALA A 747 -9.31 -13.14 19.46
C ALA A 747 -10.00 -13.76 18.22
N GLY A 748 -10.52 -12.95 17.31
CA GLY A 748 -11.16 -13.42 16.10
C GLY A 748 -11.33 -12.28 15.10
N ARG A 749 -10.25 -11.88 14.43
CA ARG A 749 -10.30 -11.14 13.18
C ARG A 749 -9.72 -11.96 12.05
#